data_8ff15b6a5b76ae76cc3e1f71d6c6eb62
#
_entry.id   8ff15b6a5b76ae76cc3e1f71d6c6eb62
#
_cell.length_a   1.000
_cell.length_b   1.000
_cell.length_c   1.000
_cell.angle_alpha   90.00
_cell.angle_beta   90.00
_cell.angle_gamma   90.00
#
_symmetry.space_group_name_H-M   'P 1'
#
loop_
_entity.id
_entity.type
_entity.pdbx_description
1 polymer ?
#
loop_
_entity_poly.entity_id
_entity_poly.type
_entity_poly.pdbx_seq_one_letter_code
_entity_poly.pdbx_strand_id
1 'polypeptide(L)'
;MYEITFQFENGAQEVKFSAAPGSTILEAAKSANVAIDAPCNGNGSCGKCRVKLVSGEVTGVQTGHISDEDYAAGWRLSCSTKPAGDITVLVPDIASAYQSRMKTADLSSGEEIAIFNQLQQDVQAAGVDFANDFVQAVLTLDEPTLDDTMPDTERLARFAQDAFDGCTEVRLTYHTVKKLAKTLREANFRVQITGTLTDGVLTIMDVSEKEDAPLYGCAIDIGTTTVTGVLMDLKTGTLTAKASAGNGQIRYGADVINRIVEQGKPGGVKRLQDAILKETLLPLVAAMCKSAGIPVSRVFRVCIASNTTMNHLLLGVDANPVRMEPYIPTFFQWRGMTAKDLGFPANPDAEILLAPNIGSYVGGDITAGAFTSLIWDKDEFSLYIDLGTNGELVFGNRDFMMSCACSAGPAFEGGDISCGMRATDGAVESVKIDKDTMEPTLGIVGPEGQKPVGICGSGIIDVIAELYRTSIISSKGQFVREGKRVARDEHGMGRYILATAAESETGREISITEVDIDSFIRAKAAIFSAINIMLSSLDMDVSVLSHVYVAGGIGSGINMENAVRIGMLPDIDRELFEYLGNTSLSGAYAMARSDCAVDKVDELASNMTYMELSTNPRYMDEFVAACFLPHTSRELFPSSIQE
;
A
#
# COMPACT_ATOMS: atom_id res chain seq x y z
N MET A 1 -15.50 -37.25 5.18
CA MET A 1 -14.88 -35.98 5.59
C MET A 1 -13.67 -36.34 6.43
N TYR A 2 -12.59 -35.58 6.31
CA TYR A 2 -11.39 -35.75 7.12
C TYR A 2 -11.25 -34.56 8.07
N GLU A 3 -10.85 -34.81 9.32
CA GLU A 3 -10.57 -33.76 10.29
C GLU A 3 -9.16 -33.22 10.05
N ILE A 4 -9.05 -31.90 9.84
CA ILE A 4 -7.78 -31.18 9.76
C ILE A 4 -7.62 -30.35 11.04
N THR A 5 -6.56 -30.61 11.80
CA THR A 5 -6.17 -29.79 12.94
C THR A 5 -5.07 -28.84 12.51
N PHE A 6 -5.36 -27.54 12.52
CA PHE A 6 -4.38 -26.49 12.27
C PHE A 6 -3.76 -26.05 13.59
N GLN A 7 -2.46 -26.27 13.75
CA GLN A 7 -1.62 -25.74 14.82
C GLN A 7 -0.87 -24.51 14.32
N PHE A 8 -0.55 -23.59 15.20
CA PHE A 8 0.10 -22.33 14.85
C PHE A 8 1.44 -22.19 15.53
N GLU A 9 2.45 -21.76 14.78
CA GLU A 9 3.81 -21.57 15.28
C GLU A 9 3.89 -20.51 16.38
N ASN A 10 3.02 -19.51 16.36
CA ASN A 10 2.91 -18.45 17.37
C ASN A 10 2.19 -18.88 18.66
N GLY A 11 1.79 -20.16 18.78
CA GLY A 11 1.11 -20.68 19.95
C GLY A 11 -0.36 -20.30 20.08
N ALA A 12 -0.99 -19.80 19.01
CA ALA A 12 -2.43 -19.54 18.99
C ALA A 12 -3.24 -20.83 19.16
N GLN A 13 -4.50 -20.70 19.59
CA GLN A 13 -5.40 -21.83 19.81
C GLN A 13 -5.59 -22.65 18.52
N GLU A 14 -5.48 -23.98 18.61
CA GLU A 14 -5.70 -24.89 17.50
C GLU A 14 -7.11 -24.74 16.92
N VAL A 15 -7.19 -24.85 15.58
CA VAL A 15 -8.45 -24.83 14.84
C VAL A 15 -8.67 -26.20 14.21
N LYS A 16 -9.83 -26.82 14.48
CA LYS A 16 -10.25 -28.06 13.88
C LYS A 16 -11.33 -27.85 12.84
N PHE A 17 -11.18 -28.46 11.68
CA PHE A 17 -12.12 -28.34 10.57
C PHE A 17 -12.33 -29.64 9.83
N SER A 18 -13.59 -29.97 9.54
CA SER A 18 -13.95 -31.15 8.73
C SER A 18 -13.96 -30.82 7.25
N ALA A 19 -12.92 -31.21 6.54
CA ALA A 19 -12.76 -30.98 5.10
C ALA A 19 -13.52 -32.00 4.25
N ALA A 20 -14.07 -31.57 3.13
CA ALA A 20 -14.67 -32.44 2.14
C ALA A 20 -13.59 -33.29 1.45
N PRO A 21 -13.90 -34.56 1.05
CA PRO A 21 -12.97 -35.35 0.29
C PRO A 21 -12.55 -34.68 -1.01
N GLY A 22 -11.25 -34.62 -1.28
CA GLY A 22 -10.68 -33.99 -2.46
C GLY A 22 -10.37 -32.49 -2.34
N SER A 23 -10.79 -31.84 -1.25
CA SER A 23 -10.37 -30.47 -0.95
C SER A 23 -8.87 -30.41 -0.64
N THR A 24 -8.22 -29.32 -1.05
CA THR A 24 -6.84 -29.03 -0.66
C THR A 24 -6.78 -28.53 0.79
N ILE A 25 -5.59 -28.60 1.41
CA ILE A 25 -5.37 -28.02 2.75
C ILE A 25 -5.64 -26.52 2.72
N LEU A 26 -5.32 -25.83 1.64
CA LEU A 26 -5.58 -24.38 1.48
C LEU A 26 -7.09 -24.05 1.44
N GLU A 27 -7.89 -24.83 0.70
CA GLU A 27 -9.34 -24.67 0.66
C GLU A 27 -9.97 -24.93 2.04
N ALA A 28 -9.51 -25.97 2.73
CA ALA A 28 -9.94 -26.25 4.09
C ALA A 28 -9.55 -25.14 5.08
N ALA A 29 -8.33 -24.61 4.98
CA ALA A 29 -7.86 -23.47 5.79
C ALA A 29 -8.72 -22.23 5.56
N LYS A 30 -9.00 -21.89 4.29
CA LYS A 30 -9.90 -20.78 3.93
C LYS A 30 -11.29 -20.97 4.55
N SER A 31 -11.85 -22.16 4.47
CA SER A 31 -13.17 -22.49 5.04
C SER A 31 -13.19 -22.47 6.57
N ALA A 32 -12.06 -22.84 7.20
CA ALA A 32 -11.85 -22.79 8.64
C ALA A 32 -11.45 -21.40 9.16
N ASN A 33 -11.34 -20.41 8.29
CA ASN A 33 -10.83 -19.07 8.59
C ASN A 33 -9.38 -19.07 9.14
N VAL A 34 -8.56 -20.03 8.67
CA VAL A 34 -7.13 -20.14 8.99
C VAL A 34 -6.32 -19.43 7.92
N ALA A 35 -5.50 -18.48 8.32
CA ALA A 35 -4.64 -17.73 7.41
C ALA A 35 -3.43 -18.59 6.98
N ILE A 36 -3.25 -18.80 5.68
CA ILE A 36 -2.04 -19.35 5.07
C ILE A 36 -1.58 -18.37 3.99
N ASP A 37 -0.29 -18.07 3.94
CA ASP A 37 0.27 -17.19 2.91
C ASP A 37 0.16 -17.85 1.53
N ALA A 38 -0.81 -17.41 0.73
CA ALA A 38 -1.11 -17.97 -0.58
C ALA A 38 -1.37 -16.87 -1.62
N PRO A 39 -0.37 -16.00 -1.92
CA PRO A 39 -0.54 -14.83 -2.79
C PRO A 39 -1.04 -15.19 -4.20
N CYS A 40 -0.69 -16.35 -4.74
CA CYS A 40 -1.22 -16.82 -6.04
C CYS A 40 -2.62 -17.45 -5.94
N ASN A 41 -3.34 -17.29 -4.84
CA ASN A 41 -4.67 -17.85 -4.57
C ASN A 41 -4.82 -19.37 -4.80
N GLY A 42 -3.72 -20.10 -4.72
CA GLY A 42 -3.71 -21.56 -4.87
C GLY A 42 -3.37 -22.07 -6.27
N ASN A 43 -2.95 -21.20 -7.19
CA ASN A 43 -2.54 -21.59 -8.56
C ASN A 43 -1.21 -22.36 -8.61
N GLY A 44 -0.51 -22.51 -7.47
CA GLY A 44 0.73 -23.30 -7.38
C GLY A 44 1.98 -22.57 -7.90
N SER A 45 1.89 -21.31 -8.35
CA SER A 45 2.97 -20.60 -9.00
C SER A 45 4.00 -19.96 -8.04
N CYS A 46 3.61 -19.60 -6.79
CA CYS A 46 4.45 -18.80 -5.91
C CYS A 46 5.22 -19.56 -4.83
N GLY A 47 4.88 -20.82 -4.55
CA GLY A 47 5.53 -21.64 -3.52
C GLY A 47 5.39 -21.18 -2.07
N LYS A 48 4.58 -20.15 -1.78
CA LYS A 48 4.53 -19.49 -0.46
C LYS A 48 3.55 -20.13 0.54
N CYS A 49 2.56 -20.89 0.07
CA CYS A 49 1.53 -21.50 0.93
C CYS A 49 2.04 -22.74 1.67
N ARG A 50 3.20 -22.61 2.31
CA ARG A 50 3.87 -23.69 3.02
C ARG A 50 3.19 -23.98 4.34
N VAL A 51 2.94 -25.26 4.62
CA VAL A 51 2.54 -25.78 5.91
C VAL A 51 3.38 -27.01 6.23
N LYS A 52 3.59 -27.29 7.51
CA LYS A 52 4.34 -28.48 7.90
C LYS A 52 3.37 -29.56 8.36
N LEU A 53 3.39 -30.74 7.72
CA LEU A 53 2.65 -31.90 8.16
C LEU A 53 3.28 -32.41 9.46
N VAL A 54 2.51 -32.39 10.55
CA VAL A 54 2.90 -32.88 11.87
C VAL A 54 2.51 -34.35 12.03
N SER A 55 1.30 -34.71 11.57
CA SER A 55 0.80 -36.11 11.61
C SER A 55 -0.26 -36.35 10.55
N GLY A 56 -0.47 -37.60 10.21
CA GLY A 56 -1.47 -38.09 9.24
C GLY A 56 -0.91 -38.27 7.83
N GLU A 57 -1.78 -38.67 6.90
CA GLU A 57 -1.41 -38.97 5.52
C GLU A 57 -2.02 -37.94 4.57
N VAL A 58 -1.23 -37.52 3.56
CA VAL A 58 -1.64 -36.60 2.52
C VAL A 58 -1.29 -37.12 1.15
N THR A 59 -2.05 -36.67 0.14
CA THR A 59 -1.76 -36.89 -1.27
C THR A 59 -1.43 -35.55 -1.92
N GLY A 60 -0.48 -35.55 -2.83
CA GLY A 60 -0.07 -34.34 -3.56
C GLY A 60 1.23 -34.59 -4.30
N VAL A 61 1.51 -33.75 -5.29
CA VAL A 61 2.76 -33.81 -6.06
C VAL A 61 3.75 -32.88 -5.41
N GLN A 62 4.97 -33.36 -5.19
CA GLN A 62 6.08 -32.45 -4.84
C GLN A 62 6.32 -31.51 -6.01
N THR A 63 6.36 -30.22 -5.73
CA THR A 63 6.62 -29.19 -6.73
C THR A 63 8.03 -28.67 -6.58
N GLY A 64 8.60 -28.08 -7.61
CA GLY A 64 9.94 -27.48 -7.56
C GLY A 64 10.13 -26.36 -6.52
N HIS A 65 9.03 -25.89 -5.90
CA HIS A 65 9.06 -24.90 -4.83
C HIS A 65 9.38 -25.46 -3.43
N ILE A 66 9.45 -26.80 -3.27
CA ILE A 66 9.83 -27.46 -2.02
C ILE A 66 10.99 -28.41 -2.32
N SER A 67 12.13 -28.18 -1.67
CA SER A 67 13.30 -29.04 -1.79
C SER A 67 13.02 -30.45 -1.25
N ASP A 68 13.81 -31.44 -1.68
CA ASP A 68 13.69 -32.81 -1.17
C ASP A 68 13.88 -32.89 0.34
N GLU A 69 14.76 -32.06 0.89
CA GLU A 69 15.01 -31.96 2.34
C GLU A 69 13.79 -31.42 3.09
N ASP A 70 13.20 -30.31 2.59
CA ASP A 70 11.98 -29.75 3.17
C ASP A 70 10.81 -30.73 3.06
N TYR A 71 10.69 -31.39 1.92
CA TYR A 71 9.62 -32.40 1.70
C TYR A 71 9.75 -33.57 2.68
N ALA A 72 10.98 -34.04 2.89
CA ALA A 72 11.29 -35.09 3.88
C ALA A 72 11.06 -34.60 5.34
N ALA A 73 11.30 -33.30 5.60
CA ALA A 73 11.02 -32.68 6.90
C ALA A 73 9.51 -32.41 7.16
N GLY A 74 8.65 -32.77 6.21
CA GLY A 74 7.18 -32.66 6.33
C GLY A 74 6.59 -31.38 5.71
N TRP A 75 7.37 -30.50 5.09
CA TRP A 75 6.83 -29.32 4.44
C TRP A 75 6.03 -29.66 3.18
N ARG A 76 4.91 -28.98 3.02
CA ARG A 76 3.99 -29.17 1.89
C ARG A 76 3.47 -27.82 1.41
N LEU A 77 3.10 -27.72 0.13
CA LEU A 77 2.29 -26.61 -0.35
C LEU A 77 0.81 -26.92 -0.10
N SER A 78 0.16 -26.12 0.71
CA SER A 78 -1.24 -26.33 1.07
C SER A 78 -2.19 -26.31 -0.12
N CYS A 79 -1.85 -25.57 -1.19
CA CYS A 79 -2.65 -25.46 -2.42
C CYS A 79 -2.62 -26.73 -3.29
N SER A 80 -1.55 -27.54 -3.22
CA SER A 80 -1.38 -28.76 -4.03
C SER A 80 -1.51 -30.04 -3.21
N THR A 81 -1.67 -29.94 -1.89
CA THR A 81 -1.73 -31.08 -0.97
C THR A 81 -3.16 -31.31 -0.47
N LYS A 82 -3.62 -32.56 -0.53
CA LYS A 82 -4.95 -32.96 -0.09
C LYS A 82 -4.84 -33.97 1.05
N PRO A 83 -5.67 -33.89 2.09
CA PRO A 83 -5.73 -34.90 3.14
C PRO A 83 -6.17 -36.25 2.59
N ALA A 84 -5.51 -37.35 3.00
CA ALA A 84 -5.89 -38.74 2.73
C ALA A 84 -6.53 -39.41 3.95
N GLY A 85 -6.55 -38.71 5.09
CA GLY A 85 -7.13 -39.13 6.37
C GLY A 85 -7.19 -37.89 7.27
N ASP A 86 -7.40 -38.10 8.57
CA ASP A 86 -7.27 -37.04 9.55
C ASP A 86 -5.81 -36.63 9.67
N ILE A 87 -5.57 -35.29 9.61
CA ILE A 87 -4.21 -34.73 9.59
C ILE A 87 -4.05 -33.60 10.61
N THR A 88 -2.83 -33.42 11.06
CA THR A 88 -2.42 -32.20 11.80
C THR A 88 -1.35 -31.48 11.01
N VAL A 89 -1.56 -30.20 10.78
CA VAL A 89 -0.61 -29.32 10.08
C VAL A 89 -0.23 -28.12 10.95
N LEU A 90 1.07 -27.79 10.97
CA LEU A 90 1.58 -26.57 11.58
C LEU A 90 1.58 -25.48 10.53
N VAL A 91 0.89 -24.39 10.83
CA VAL A 91 0.83 -23.16 10.03
C VAL A 91 1.90 -22.22 10.54
N PRO A 92 2.85 -21.77 9.69
CA PRO A 92 3.86 -20.77 10.06
C PRO A 92 3.23 -19.48 10.56
N ASP A 93 3.94 -18.77 11.45
CA ASP A 93 3.50 -17.45 11.90
C ASP A 93 3.71 -16.39 10.80
N ILE A 94 2.69 -16.21 9.98
CA ILE A 94 2.68 -15.24 8.89
C ILE A 94 2.74 -13.80 9.42
N ALA A 95 2.07 -13.52 10.54
CA ALA A 95 1.97 -12.16 11.08
C ALA A 95 3.32 -11.67 11.59
N SER A 96 4.08 -12.50 12.33
CA SER A 96 5.43 -12.14 12.78
C SER A 96 6.42 -12.05 11.61
N ALA A 97 6.28 -12.93 10.60
CA ALA A 97 7.09 -12.87 9.39
C ALA A 97 6.82 -11.58 8.57
N TYR A 98 5.58 -11.09 8.57
CA TYR A 98 5.24 -9.80 7.95
C TYR A 98 5.65 -8.61 8.82
N GLN A 99 5.54 -8.68 10.15
CA GLN A 99 5.96 -7.63 11.06
C GLN A 99 7.47 -7.43 11.13
N SER A 100 8.26 -8.52 11.03
CA SER A 100 9.72 -8.44 11.10
C SER A 100 10.42 -8.08 9.78
N ARG A 101 9.69 -8.08 8.64
CA ARG A 101 10.27 -7.94 7.28
C ARG A 101 9.90 -6.65 6.56
N MET A 102 9.25 -5.69 7.24
CA MET A 102 8.77 -4.46 6.58
C MET A 102 9.72 -3.29 6.83
N LYS A 103 10.66 -3.07 5.91
CA LYS A 103 11.09 -1.72 5.52
C LYS A 103 10.31 -1.38 4.25
N THR A 104 9.17 -0.75 4.43
CA THR A 104 8.41 -0.09 3.38
C THR A 104 8.72 1.40 3.45
N ALA A 105 8.29 2.18 2.46
CA ALA A 105 8.26 3.65 2.53
C ALA A 105 7.30 4.08 3.67
N ASP A 106 7.70 3.79 4.89
CA ASP A 106 6.94 3.91 6.13
C ASP A 106 7.48 5.02 7.03
N LEU A 107 8.26 5.93 6.45
CA LEU A 107 8.98 6.99 7.17
C LEU A 107 9.98 6.43 8.21
N SER A 108 10.54 5.25 7.98
CA SER A 108 11.47 4.62 8.93
C SER A 108 12.87 5.21 8.85
N SER A 109 13.29 5.69 7.69
CA SER A 109 14.59 6.32 7.47
C SER A 109 14.52 7.85 7.63
N GLY A 110 15.66 8.46 7.96
CA GLY A 110 15.77 9.92 8.00
C GLY A 110 15.55 10.57 6.63
N GLU A 111 15.92 9.88 5.56
CA GLU A 111 15.72 10.31 4.18
C GLU A 111 14.24 10.36 3.79
N GLU A 112 13.47 9.32 4.10
CA GLU A 112 12.02 9.30 3.86
C GLU A 112 11.28 10.39 4.65
N ILE A 113 11.70 10.64 5.91
CA ILE A 113 11.14 11.73 6.72
C ILE A 113 11.49 13.08 6.09
N ALA A 114 12.69 13.26 5.55
CA ALA A 114 13.09 14.50 4.88
C ALA A 114 12.26 14.73 3.61
N ILE A 115 12.06 13.71 2.77
CA ILE A 115 11.21 13.78 1.57
C ILE A 115 9.77 14.13 1.98
N PHE A 116 9.20 13.42 2.96
CA PHE A 116 7.85 13.69 3.45
C PHE A 116 7.69 15.15 3.91
N ASN A 117 8.64 15.65 4.71
CA ASN A 117 8.59 17.03 5.20
C ASN A 117 8.75 18.05 4.06
N GLN A 118 9.59 17.76 3.07
CA GLN A 118 9.76 18.61 1.89
C GLN A 118 8.46 18.71 1.09
N LEU A 119 7.79 17.58 0.82
CA LEU A 119 6.50 17.56 0.12
C LEU A 119 5.45 18.45 0.84
N GLN A 120 5.41 18.40 2.18
CA GLN A 120 4.48 19.24 2.94
C GLN A 120 4.81 20.73 2.83
N GLN A 121 6.10 21.08 2.82
CA GLN A 121 6.55 22.45 2.62
C GLN A 121 6.23 22.95 1.21
N ASP A 122 6.43 22.12 0.19
CA ASP A 122 6.17 22.44 -1.20
C ASP A 122 4.67 22.65 -1.45
N VAL A 123 3.81 21.81 -0.89
CA VAL A 123 2.34 21.98 -0.92
C VAL A 123 1.93 23.30 -0.27
N GLN A 124 2.52 23.65 0.87
CA GLN A 124 2.25 24.92 1.53
C GLN A 124 2.77 26.12 0.71
N ALA A 125 3.94 25.99 0.09
CA ALA A 125 4.51 27.02 -0.79
C ALA A 125 3.66 27.24 -2.06
N ALA A 126 2.97 26.19 -2.54
CA ALA A 126 2.00 26.27 -3.64
C ALA A 126 0.65 26.91 -3.23
N GLY A 127 0.54 27.43 -2.00
CA GLY A 127 -0.60 28.21 -1.53
C GLY A 127 -1.68 27.41 -0.79
N VAL A 128 -1.44 26.14 -0.45
CA VAL A 128 -2.37 25.35 0.37
C VAL A 128 -2.22 25.75 1.83
N ASP A 129 -3.27 26.32 2.41
CA ASP A 129 -3.31 26.64 3.84
C ASP A 129 -3.52 25.37 4.66
N PHE A 130 -2.67 25.16 5.67
CA PHE A 130 -2.78 24.01 6.58
C PHE A 130 -3.65 24.28 7.82
N ALA A 131 -4.63 25.19 7.69
CA ALA A 131 -5.67 25.40 8.68
C ALA A 131 -6.78 24.35 8.55
N ASN A 132 -7.46 24.10 9.67
CA ASN A 132 -8.64 23.27 9.73
C ASN A 132 -9.66 23.87 10.71
N ASP A 133 -10.90 23.38 10.62
CA ASP A 133 -12.04 23.86 11.39
C ASP A 133 -12.02 23.46 12.86
N PHE A 134 -11.07 22.63 13.32
CA PHE A 134 -11.04 22.17 14.71
C PHE A 134 -10.67 23.29 15.68
N VAL A 135 -11.49 23.39 16.72
CA VAL A 135 -11.34 24.39 17.78
C VAL A 135 -11.35 23.75 19.16
N GLN A 136 -10.64 24.35 20.09
CA GLN A 136 -10.67 24.00 21.51
C GLN A 136 -10.69 25.25 22.37
N ALA A 137 -11.49 25.22 23.45
CA ALA A 137 -11.51 26.26 24.46
C ALA A 137 -11.70 25.67 25.86
N VAL A 138 -11.08 26.29 26.84
CA VAL A 138 -11.36 26.01 28.26
C VAL A 138 -12.43 26.95 28.71
N LEU A 139 -13.55 26.40 29.16
CA LEU A 139 -14.73 27.13 29.64
C LEU A 139 -14.87 26.96 31.14
N THR A 140 -15.23 28.04 31.82
CA THR A 140 -15.69 28.02 33.23
C THR A 140 -17.15 28.41 33.24
N LEU A 141 -18.03 27.46 33.53
CA LEU A 141 -19.46 27.65 33.54
C LEU A 141 -19.95 27.98 34.96
N ASP A 142 -21.03 28.73 35.06
CA ASP A 142 -21.72 28.92 36.33
C ASP A 142 -22.35 27.61 36.83
N GLU A 143 -22.23 27.31 38.11
CA GLU A 143 -22.89 26.15 38.71
C GLU A 143 -24.40 26.35 38.73
N PRO A 144 -25.22 25.31 38.46
CA PRO A 144 -26.66 25.39 38.56
C PRO A 144 -27.10 25.63 40.01
N THR A 145 -28.12 26.48 40.18
CA THR A 145 -28.71 26.77 41.46
C THR A 145 -30.24 26.57 41.40
N LEU A 146 -30.94 26.71 42.53
CA LEU A 146 -32.41 26.64 42.52
C LEU A 146 -33.05 27.81 41.75
N ASP A 147 -32.30 28.91 41.59
CA ASP A 147 -32.75 30.09 40.85
C ASP A 147 -32.28 30.08 39.38
N ASP A 148 -31.26 29.26 39.06
CA ASP A 148 -30.76 29.03 37.72
C ASP A 148 -30.83 27.55 37.35
N THR A 149 -31.96 27.15 36.79
CA THR A 149 -32.30 25.76 36.41
C THR A 149 -32.00 25.45 34.93
N MET A 150 -31.14 26.22 34.27
CA MET A 150 -30.77 26.00 32.88
C MET A 150 -30.15 24.61 32.70
N PRO A 151 -30.58 23.81 31.67
CA PRO A 151 -30.01 22.52 31.39
C PRO A 151 -28.51 22.59 31.07
N ASP A 152 -27.74 21.53 31.38
CA ASP A 152 -26.29 21.47 31.13
C ASP A 152 -25.92 21.72 29.67
N THR A 153 -26.74 21.26 28.72
CA THR A 153 -26.51 21.48 27.27
C THR A 153 -26.64 22.93 26.88
N GLU A 154 -27.68 23.62 27.34
CA GLU A 154 -27.91 25.03 27.06
C GLU A 154 -26.89 25.93 27.77
N ARG A 155 -26.54 25.57 29.02
CA ARG A 155 -25.49 26.21 29.80
C ARG A 155 -24.15 26.14 29.06
N LEU A 156 -23.74 24.94 28.64
CA LEU A 156 -22.50 24.76 27.88
C LEU A 156 -22.54 25.53 26.54
N ALA A 157 -23.66 25.45 25.82
CA ALA A 157 -23.80 26.11 24.51
C ALA A 157 -23.65 27.63 24.63
N ARG A 158 -24.24 28.24 25.66
CA ARG A 158 -24.13 29.69 25.90
C ARG A 158 -22.68 30.12 26.11
N PHE A 159 -21.95 29.46 27.01
CA PHE A 159 -20.56 29.79 27.26
C PHE A 159 -19.64 29.46 26.07
N ALA A 160 -19.94 28.41 25.33
CA ALA A 160 -19.19 28.03 24.12
C ALA A 160 -19.41 29.03 23.00
N GLN A 161 -20.64 29.56 22.83
CA GLN A 161 -20.92 30.58 21.82
C GLN A 161 -20.13 31.87 22.09
N ASP A 162 -20.03 32.27 23.34
CA ASP A 162 -19.28 33.48 23.72
C ASP A 162 -17.75 33.32 23.59
N ALA A 163 -17.26 32.08 23.54
CA ALA A 163 -15.84 31.80 23.47
C ALA A 163 -15.23 31.88 22.06
N PHE A 164 -16.07 31.89 21.01
CA PHE A 164 -15.60 31.91 19.62
C PHE A 164 -16.25 33.02 18.80
N ASP A 165 -15.45 33.88 18.26
CA ASP A 165 -15.89 34.94 17.37
C ASP A 165 -16.60 34.37 16.13
N GLY A 166 -17.75 34.95 15.78
CA GLY A 166 -18.55 34.51 14.65
C GLY A 166 -19.39 33.23 14.89
N CYS A 167 -19.36 32.65 16.08
CA CYS A 167 -20.21 31.51 16.42
C CYS A 167 -21.67 31.98 16.59
N THR A 168 -22.55 31.47 15.73
CA THR A 168 -23.99 31.81 15.72
C THR A 168 -24.86 30.70 16.26
N GLU A 169 -24.41 29.45 16.19
CA GLU A 169 -25.12 28.28 16.66
C GLU A 169 -24.15 27.28 17.31
N VAL A 170 -24.59 26.63 18.38
CA VAL A 170 -23.82 25.56 19.04
C VAL A 170 -24.62 24.26 19.03
N ARG A 171 -24.00 23.21 18.54
CA ARG A 171 -24.54 21.85 18.53
C ARG A 171 -23.67 20.94 19.37
N LEU A 172 -24.25 19.97 20.04
CA LEU A 172 -23.52 18.93 20.74
C LEU A 172 -23.81 17.59 20.09
N THR A 173 -22.76 16.79 19.90
CA THR A 173 -22.95 15.41 19.43
C THR A 173 -23.65 14.58 20.52
N TYR A 174 -24.35 13.53 20.10
CA TYR A 174 -25.01 12.61 21.04
C TYR A 174 -24.02 11.99 22.05
N HIS A 175 -22.80 11.68 21.57
CA HIS A 175 -21.76 11.14 22.43
C HIS A 175 -21.34 12.13 23.53
N THR A 176 -21.19 13.40 23.20
CA THR A 176 -20.88 14.47 24.15
C THR A 176 -22.02 14.62 25.20
N VAL A 177 -23.27 14.66 24.76
CA VAL A 177 -24.43 14.78 25.68
C VAL A 177 -24.48 13.64 26.69
N LYS A 178 -24.17 12.41 26.30
CA LYS A 178 -24.17 11.23 27.17
C LYS A 178 -23.27 11.35 28.40
N LYS A 179 -22.13 12.03 28.27
CA LYS A 179 -21.15 12.18 29.36
C LYS A 179 -21.18 13.55 30.02
N LEU A 180 -21.85 14.54 29.43
CA LEU A 180 -21.80 15.95 29.80
C LEU A 180 -22.05 16.19 31.29
N ALA A 181 -23.17 15.72 31.80
CA ALA A 181 -23.59 15.97 33.19
C ALA A 181 -22.54 15.46 34.21
N LYS A 182 -21.99 14.29 33.95
CA LYS A 182 -20.93 13.71 34.79
C LYS A 182 -19.66 14.54 34.71
N THR A 183 -19.18 14.82 33.49
CA THR A 183 -17.93 15.56 33.27
C THR A 183 -17.97 16.96 33.87
N LEU A 184 -19.08 17.70 33.72
CA LEU A 184 -19.20 19.03 34.30
C LEU A 184 -19.06 19.01 35.84
N ARG A 185 -19.70 18.05 36.50
CA ARG A 185 -19.65 17.96 37.96
C ARG A 185 -18.32 17.48 38.51
N GLU A 186 -17.70 16.51 37.84
CA GLU A 186 -16.34 16.03 38.18
C GLU A 186 -15.28 17.11 37.98
N ALA A 187 -15.45 17.97 36.97
CA ALA A 187 -14.57 19.09 36.67
C ALA A 187 -14.92 20.39 37.40
N ASN A 188 -15.86 20.38 38.34
CA ASN A 188 -16.37 21.60 39.03
C ASN A 188 -16.72 22.71 38.01
N PHE A 189 -17.44 22.35 36.95
CA PHE A 189 -17.88 23.24 35.86
C PHE A 189 -16.76 23.98 35.10
N ARG A 190 -15.52 23.51 35.21
CA ARG A 190 -14.38 23.98 34.39
C ARG A 190 -13.91 22.88 33.48
N VAL A 191 -14.18 23.03 32.18
CA VAL A 191 -13.99 21.97 31.16
C VAL A 191 -13.34 22.51 29.93
N GLN A 192 -12.60 21.64 29.23
CA GLN A 192 -12.18 21.91 27.85
C GLN A 192 -13.18 21.29 26.90
N ILE A 193 -13.65 22.08 25.95
CA ILE A 193 -14.41 21.58 24.79
C ILE A 193 -13.48 21.37 23.58
N THR A 194 -13.83 20.38 22.75
CA THR A 194 -13.23 20.13 21.44
C THR A 194 -14.34 19.96 20.42
N GLY A 195 -14.23 20.61 19.28
CA GLY A 195 -15.23 20.52 18.22
C GLY A 195 -14.75 21.15 16.93
N THR A 196 -15.66 21.31 15.96
CA THR A 196 -15.42 22.02 14.71
C THR A 196 -16.28 23.28 14.66
N LEU A 197 -15.74 24.37 14.10
CA LEU A 197 -16.45 25.61 13.85
C LEU A 197 -16.47 25.87 12.35
N THR A 198 -17.59 25.58 11.70
CA THR A 198 -17.77 25.69 10.25
C THR A 198 -18.99 26.56 9.99
N ASP A 199 -18.86 27.61 9.18
CA ASP A 199 -19.93 28.54 8.80
C ASP A 199 -20.71 29.14 10.01
N GLY A 200 -20.01 29.40 11.10
CA GLY A 200 -20.60 29.94 12.34
C GLY A 200 -21.31 28.90 13.20
N VAL A 201 -21.29 27.61 12.83
CA VAL A 201 -21.85 26.52 13.63
C VAL A 201 -20.73 25.78 14.35
N LEU A 202 -20.73 25.86 15.69
CA LEU A 202 -19.84 25.09 16.55
C LEU A 202 -20.46 23.73 16.86
N THR A 203 -19.85 22.65 16.39
CA THR A 203 -20.24 21.29 16.74
C THR A 203 -19.29 20.73 17.80
N ILE A 204 -19.74 20.63 19.06
CA ILE A 204 -18.95 20.11 20.17
C ILE A 204 -18.96 18.57 20.11
N MET A 205 -17.80 17.98 19.88
CA MET A 205 -17.57 16.54 19.73
C MET A 205 -17.04 15.90 21.01
N ASP A 206 -16.46 16.70 21.91
CA ASP A 206 -15.92 16.22 23.18
C ASP A 206 -15.92 17.29 24.26
N VAL A 207 -16.11 16.86 25.51
CA VAL A 207 -15.94 17.64 26.73
C VAL A 207 -15.03 16.87 27.67
N SER A 208 -13.96 17.50 28.13
CA SER A 208 -12.92 16.92 28.98
C SER A 208 -12.74 17.74 30.28
N GLU A 209 -12.49 17.05 31.40
CA GLU A 209 -12.04 17.65 32.65
C GLU A 209 -10.61 18.17 32.60
N LYS A 210 -9.80 17.71 31.60
CA LYS A 210 -8.41 18.13 31.39
C LYS A 210 -8.38 19.35 30.49
N GLU A 211 -7.72 20.41 30.93
CA GLU A 211 -7.62 21.68 30.20
C GLU A 211 -6.65 21.66 29.03
N ASP A 212 -5.79 20.64 28.95
CA ASP A 212 -4.76 20.42 27.94
C ASP A 212 -4.99 19.12 27.14
N ALA A 213 -6.24 18.69 27.06
CA ALA A 213 -6.57 17.46 26.37
C ALA A 213 -6.16 17.55 24.87
N PRO A 214 -5.37 16.60 24.36
CA PRO A 214 -4.78 16.69 23.02
C PRO A 214 -5.84 16.55 21.92
N LEU A 215 -5.50 17.05 20.73
CA LEU A 215 -6.31 17.02 19.52
C LEU A 215 -5.50 16.39 18.40
N TYR A 216 -5.84 15.17 18.01
CA TYR A 216 -5.07 14.39 17.04
C TYR A 216 -5.87 14.05 15.79
N GLY A 217 -5.14 14.00 14.67
CA GLY A 217 -5.57 13.40 13.41
C GLY A 217 -4.75 12.15 13.09
N CYS A 218 -5.29 11.32 12.23
CA CYS A 218 -4.64 10.12 11.72
C CYS A 218 -4.72 10.11 10.20
N ALA A 219 -3.59 9.92 9.52
CA ALA A 219 -3.54 9.68 8.08
C ALA A 219 -3.12 8.25 7.81
N ILE A 220 -3.78 7.59 6.87
CA ILE A 220 -3.59 6.18 6.56
C ILE A 220 -3.54 5.99 5.05
N ASP A 221 -2.52 5.30 4.60
CA ASP A 221 -2.40 4.74 3.27
C ASP A 221 -2.76 3.24 3.32
N ILE A 222 -3.83 2.84 2.66
CA ILE A 222 -4.25 1.43 2.56
C ILE A 222 -3.85 0.88 1.19
N GLY A 223 -2.61 0.41 1.10
CA GLY A 223 -2.17 -0.33 -0.08
C GLY A 223 -2.75 -1.75 -0.15
N THR A 224 -2.67 -2.36 -1.32
CA THR A 224 -3.09 -3.76 -1.53
C THR A 224 -2.33 -4.71 -0.62
N THR A 225 -1.05 -4.45 -0.38
CA THR A 225 -0.15 -5.33 0.38
C THR A 225 0.17 -4.77 1.77
N THR A 226 0.40 -3.47 1.88
CA THR A 226 0.86 -2.81 3.09
C THR A 226 -0.11 -1.70 3.47
N VAL A 227 -0.29 -1.51 4.77
CA VAL A 227 -1.03 -0.39 5.34
C VAL A 227 -0.07 0.41 6.20
N THR A 228 0.05 1.70 5.92
CA THR A 228 0.91 2.62 6.67
C THR A 228 0.08 3.75 7.25
N GLY A 229 0.34 4.12 8.50
CA GLY A 229 -0.37 5.20 9.16
C GLY A 229 0.54 6.11 9.97
N VAL A 230 0.14 7.36 10.09
CA VAL A 230 0.77 8.37 10.94
C VAL A 230 -0.26 9.04 11.82
N LEU A 231 0.15 9.36 13.04
CA LEU A 231 -0.62 10.13 14.01
C LEU A 231 0.00 11.52 14.11
N MET A 232 -0.82 12.57 14.05
CA MET A 232 -0.37 13.95 14.08
C MET A 232 -1.18 14.79 15.06
N ASP A 233 -0.56 15.79 15.63
CA ASP A 233 -1.26 16.88 16.33
C ASP A 233 -1.93 17.79 15.28
N LEU A 234 -3.26 17.97 15.34
CA LEU A 234 -4.01 18.75 14.34
C LEU A 234 -3.74 20.26 14.42
N LYS A 235 -3.25 20.76 15.56
CA LYS A 235 -2.93 22.18 15.70
C LYS A 235 -1.58 22.54 15.07
N THR A 236 -0.59 21.68 15.32
CA THR A 236 0.80 21.96 14.92
C THR A 236 1.23 21.21 13.66
N GLY A 237 0.53 20.14 13.30
CA GLY A 237 0.92 19.20 12.26
C GLY A 237 2.10 18.30 12.66
N THR A 238 2.53 18.32 13.92
CA THR A 238 3.67 17.51 14.36
C THR A 238 3.33 16.03 14.30
N LEU A 239 4.15 15.25 13.58
CA LEU A 239 4.07 13.79 13.58
C LEU A 239 4.46 13.25 14.96
N THR A 240 3.56 12.52 15.59
CA THR A 240 3.75 12.01 16.95
C THR A 240 4.06 10.52 16.99
N ALA A 241 3.44 9.76 16.09
CA ALA A 241 3.67 8.33 15.96
C ALA A 241 3.44 7.88 14.52
N LYS A 242 4.03 6.75 14.17
CA LYS A 242 3.86 6.06 12.89
C LYS A 242 3.81 4.56 13.12
N ALA A 243 3.10 3.85 12.23
CA ALA A 243 3.08 2.40 12.22
C ALA A 243 2.78 1.86 10.81
N SER A 244 3.28 0.67 10.52
CA SER A 244 2.99 -0.07 9.30
C SER A 244 2.61 -1.50 9.63
N ALA A 245 1.72 -2.08 8.82
CA ALA A 245 1.28 -3.46 8.95
C ALA A 245 1.00 -4.08 7.58
N GLY A 246 1.04 -5.41 7.47
CA GLY A 246 0.52 -6.12 6.30
C GLY A 246 -1.01 -5.96 6.23
N ASN A 247 -1.54 -5.78 5.02
CA ASN A 247 -2.98 -5.76 4.81
C ASN A 247 -3.55 -7.17 5.07
N GLY A 248 -4.37 -7.31 6.10
CA GLY A 248 -4.98 -8.60 6.51
C GLY A 248 -5.84 -9.26 5.42
N GLN A 249 -6.21 -8.50 4.38
CA GLN A 249 -6.96 -9.04 3.25
C GLN A 249 -6.11 -9.90 2.29
N ILE A 250 -4.76 -9.84 2.37
CA ILE A 250 -3.84 -10.62 1.50
C ILE A 250 -4.17 -12.11 1.50
N ARG A 251 -4.55 -12.68 2.64
CA ARG A 251 -4.91 -14.10 2.76
C ARG A 251 -6.15 -14.50 1.95
N TYR A 252 -6.97 -13.54 1.55
CA TYR A 252 -8.17 -13.75 0.75
C TYR A 252 -7.96 -13.46 -0.74
N GLY A 253 -6.87 -12.78 -1.09
CA GLY A 253 -6.47 -12.47 -2.46
C GLY A 253 -5.22 -11.60 -2.48
N ALA A 254 -4.23 -11.98 -3.28
CA ALA A 254 -2.99 -11.23 -3.44
C ALA A 254 -3.21 -9.87 -4.12
N ASP A 255 -4.17 -9.81 -5.04
CA ASP A 255 -4.52 -8.65 -5.83
C ASP A 255 -5.99 -8.23 -5.62
N VAL A 256 -6.35 -7.08 -6.18
CA VAL A 256 -7.68 -6.49 -6.05
C VAL A 256 -8.77 -7.36 -6.67
N ILE A 257 -8.50 -8.00 -7.81
CA ILE A 257 -9.48 -8.83 -8.53
C ILE A 257 -9.86 -10.06 -7.70
N ASN A 258 -8.85 -10.75 -7.14
CA ASN A 258 -9.07 -11.91 -6.28
C ASN A 258 -9.88 -11.56 -5.03
N ARG A 259 -9.67 -10.35 -4.45
CA ARG A 259 -10.46 -9.87 -3.32
C ARG A 259 -11.90 -9.55 -3.68
N ILE A 260 -12.15 -8.95 -4.85
CA ILE A 260 -13.50 -8.73 -5.35
C ILE A 260 -14.24 -10.08 -5.54
N VAL A 261 -13.56 -11.08 -6.12
CA VAL A 261 -14.12 -12.43 -6.26
C VAL A 261 -14.44 -13.04 -4.91
N GLU A 262 -13.56 -12.89 -3.92
CA GLU A 262 -13.80 -13.37 -2.55
C GLU A 262 -14.97 -12.64 -1.88
N GLN A 263 -15.10 -11.33 -2.10
CA GLN A 263 -16.22 -10.55 -1.56
C GLN A 263 -17.57 -11.12 -2.00
N GLY A 264 -17.68 -11.59 -3.26
CA GLY A 264 -18.91 -12.18 -3.81
C GLY A 264 -19.30 -13.54 -3.20
N LYS A 265 -18.41 -14.20 -2.45
CA LYS A 265 -18.73 -15.47 -1.79
C LYS A 265 -19.57 -15.27 -0.52
N PRO A 266 -20.34 -16.28 -0.06
CA PRO A 266 -21.10 -16.20 1.19
C PRO A 266 -20.23 -15.72 2.37
N GLY A 267 -20.62 -14.59 3.01
CA GLY A 267 -19.88 -13.97 4.10
C GLY A 267 -18.60 -13.22 3.69
N GLY A 268 -18.27 -13.14 2.40
CA GLY A 268 -17.05 -12.51 1.89
C GLY A 268 -16.92 -11.04 2.25
N VAL A 269 -17.99 -10.27 2.13
CA VAL A 269 -18.04 -8.85 2.53
C VAL A 269 -17.52 -8.69 3.97
N LYS A 270 -18.13 -9.43 4.90
CA LYS A 270 -17.76 -9.33 6.31
C LYS A 270 -16.32 -9.77 6.58
N ARG A 271 -15.87 -10.87 5.95
CA ARG A 271 -14.49 -11.36 6.13
C ARG A 271 -13.47 -10.33 5.70
N LEU A 272 -13.65 -9.73 4.53
CA LEU A 272 -12.72 -8.72 4.00
C LEU A 272 -12.77 -7.43 4.81
N GLN A 273 -13.96 -6.99 5.24
CA GLN A 273 -14.10 -5.82 6.09
C GLN A 273 -13.49 -6.07 7.49
N ASP A 274 -13.74 -7.21 8.12
CA ASP A 274 -13.14 -7.56 9.42
C ASP A 274 -11.61 -7.63 9.31
N ALA A 275 -11.07 -8.18 8.21
CA ALA A 275 -9.63 -8.27 7.99
C ALA A 275 -8.94 -6.89 7.93
N ILE A 276 -9.56 -5.93 7.24
CA ILE A 276 -8.97 -4.58 7.17
C ILE A 276 -9.26 -3.76 8.44
N LEU A 277 -10.48 -3.72 8.93
CA LEU A 277 -10.83 -2.90 10.09
C LEU A 277 -10.29 -3.47 11.41
N LYS A 278 -10.64 -4.75 11.72
CA LYS A 278 -10.38 -5.31 13.05
C LYS A 278 -8.97 -5.88 13.19
N GLU A 279 -8.44 -6.47 12.13
CA GLU A 279 -7.16 -7.17 12.21
C GLU A 279 -5.99 -6.31 11.74
N THR A 280 -6.24 -5.24 10.97
CA THR A 280 -5.21 -4.34 10.46
C THR A 280 -5.29 -2.94 11.08
N LEU A 281 -6.38 -2.19 10.84
CA LEU A 281 -6.46 -0.78 11.23
C LEU A 281 -6.60 -0.61 12.76
N LEU A 282 -7.40 -1.44 13.41
CA LEU A 282 -7.59 -1.34 14.86
C LEU A 282 -6.27 -1.55 15.65
N PRO A 283 -5.48 -2.61 15.39
CA PRO A 283 -4.16 -2.77 16.01
C PRO A 283 -3.18 -1.66 15.64
N LEU A 284 -3.18 -1.21 14.38
CA LEU A 284 -2.28 -0.16 13.88
C LEU A 284 -2.51 1.16 14.63
N VAL A 285 -3.75 1.64 14.68
CA VAL A 285 -4.11 2.89 15.36
C VAL A 285 -3.89 2.79 16.87
N ALA A 286 -4.24 1.64 17.47
CA ALA A 286 -4.00 1.41 18.89
C ALA A 286 -2.51 1.46 19.23
N ALA A 287 -1.64 0.90 18.39
CA ALA A 287 -0.19 0.94 18.56
C ALA A 287 0.35 2.38 18.48
N MET A 288 -0.10 3.16 17.49
CA MET A 288 0.28 4.58 17.36
C MET A 288 -0.18 5.41 18.57
N CYS A 289 -1.43 5.27 18.98
CA CYS A 289 -1.96 5.98 20.15
C CYS A 289 -1.22 5.59 21.43
N LYS A 290 -0.89 4.30 21.61
CA LYS A 290 -0.10 3.82 22.75
C LYS A 290 1.33 4.41 22.74
N SER A 291 1.97 4.48 21.58
CA SER A 291 3.29 5.09 21.43
C SER A 291 3.27 6.59 21.77
N ALA A 292 2.20 7.29 21.39
CA ALA A 292 1.99 8.69 21.70
C ALA A 292 1.48 8.94 23.14
N GLY A 293 1.16 7.90 23.90
CA GLY A 293 0.62 8.02 25.26
C GLY A 293 -0.80 8.60 25.36
N ILE A 294 -1.61 8.45 24.29
CA ILE A 294 -2.97 8.99 24.22
C ILE A 294 -4.02 7.88 24.07
N PRO A 295 -5.25 8.08 24.54
CA PRO A 295 -6.34 7.19 24.21
C PRO A 295 -6.83 7.44 22.77
N VAL A 296 -7.34 6.40 22.10
CA VAL A 296 -7.88 6.48 20.73
C VAL A 296 -9.01 7.51 20.59
N SER A 297 -9.73 7.80 21.68
CA SER A 297 -10.78 8.82 21.70
C SER A 297 -10.29 10.26 21.50
N ARG A 298 -8.96 10.47 21.46
CA ARG A 298 -8.36 11.79 21.15
C ARG A 298 -8.05 11.98 19.66
N VAL A 299 -8.37 11.00 18.82
CA VAL A 299 -8.31 11.10 17.36
C VAL A 299 -9.65 11.61 16.85
N PHE A 300 -9.70 12.79 16.23
CA PHE A 300 -10.93 13.48 15.82
C PHE A 300 -11.11 13.54 14.30
N ARG A 301 -10.06 13.32 13.53
CA ARG A 301 -10.11 13.22 12.07
C ARG A 301 -9.23 12.08 11.61
N VAL A 302 -9.74 11.29 10.66
CA VAL A 302 -8.99 10.21 10.02
C VAL A 302 -9.11 10.39 8.51
N CYS A 303 -7.98 10.54 7.83
CA CYS A 303 -7.96 10.58 6.37
C CYS A 303 -7.34 9.30 5.84
N ILE A 304 -8.01 8.68 4.86
CA ILE A 304 -7.60 7.42 4.26
C ILE A 304 -7.41 7.62 2.76
N ALA A 305 -6.21 7.36 2.28
CA ALA A 305 -5.91 7.21 0.86
C ALA A 305 -5.80 5.72 0.53
N SER A 306 -6.43 5.30 -0.55
CA SER A 306 -6.37 3.91 -1.03
C SER A 306 -6.96 3.79 -2.42
N ASN A 307 -6.67 2.68 -3.09
CA ASN A 307 -7.28 2.42 -4.40
C ASN A 307 -8.80 2.18 -4.28
N THR A 308 -9.50 2.32 -5.40
CA THR A 308 -10.96 2.24 -5.47
C THR A 308 -11.51 0.94 -4.87
N THR A 309 -10.87 -0.19 -5.15
CA THR A 309 -11.29 -1.49 -4.60
C THR A 309 -11.17 -1.51 -3.08
N MET A 310 -10.03 -1.05 -2.54
CA MET A 310 -9.82 -1.04 -1.08
C MET A 310 -10.84 -0.16 -0.36
N ASN A 311 -11.23 0.99 -0.96
CA ASN A 311 -12.30 1.83 -0.44
C ASN A 311 -13.63 1.07 -0.34
N HIS A 312 -14.02 0.32 -1.40
CA HIS A 312 -15.24 -0.49 -1.40
C HIS A 312 -15.19 -1.61 -0.35
N LEU A 313 -14.05 -2.32 -0.26
CA LEU A 313 -13.88 -3.42 0.70
C LEU A 313 -13.86 -2.92 2.15
N LEU A 314 -13.27 -1.76 2.41
CA LEU A 314 -13.26 -1.10 3.72
C LEU A 314 -14.68 -0.75 4.18
N LEU A 315 -15.48 -0.18 3.29
CA LEU A 315 -16.86 0.20 3.58
C LEU A 315 -17.85 -0.97 3.53
N GLY A 316 -17.43 -2.14 3.07
CA GLY A 316 -18.31 -3.28 2.86
C GLY A 316 -19.30 -3.08 1.69
N VAL A 317 -18.98 -2.17 0.77
CA VAL A 317 -19.74 -1.90 -0.44
C VAL A 317 -19.37 -2.92 -1.53
N ASP A 318 -20.32 -3.31 -2.36
CA ASP A 318 -20.08 -4.25 -3.48
C ASP A 318 -19.04 -3.68 -4.46
N ALA A 319 -17.90 -4.36 -4.55
CA ALA A 319 -16.80 -3.99 -5.45
C ALA A 319 -16.87 -4.73 -6.81
N ASN A 320 -17.86 -5.61 -7.04
CA ASN A 320 -17.92 -6.36 -8.28
C ASN A 320 -18.03 -5.45 -9.53
N PRO A 321 -18.76 -4.32 -9.52
CA PRO A 321 -18.80 -3.40 -10.66
C PRO A 321 -17.44 -2.78 -11.03
N VAL A 322 -16.51 -2.71 -10.08
CA VAL A 322 -15.15 -2.19 -10.34
C VAL A 322 -14.41 -3.02 -11.40
N ARG A 323 -14.62 -4.35 -11.42
CA ARG A 323 -13.96 -5.28 -12.37
C ARG A 323 -14.80 -5.70 -13.56
N MET A 324 -16.06 -5.30 -13.61
CA MET A 324 -16.99 -5.68 -14.68
C MET A 324 -17.23 -4.51 -15.60
N GLU A 325 -17.10 -4.73 -16.91
CA GLU A 325 -17.45 -3.72 -17.91
C GLU A 325 -18.90 -3.25 -17.70
N PRO A 326 -19.16 -1.94 -17.66
CA PRO A 326 -18.34 -0.80 -18.08
C PRO A 326 -17.41 -0.21 -16.98
N TYR A 327 -17.04 -0.95 -15.95
CA TYR A 327 -16.08 -0.56 -14.90
C TYR A 327 -16.52 0.69 -14.12
N ILE A 328 -17.77 0.71 -13.63
CA ILE A 328 -18.32 1.85 -12.89
C ILE A 328 -18.45 1.48 -11.40
N PRO A 329 -17.62 2.03 -10.51
CA PRO A 329 -17.73 1.78 -9.07
C PRO A 329 -18.99 2.44 -8.48
N THR A 330 -19.35 2.04 -7.26
CA THR A 330 -20.54 2.59 -6.57
C THR A 330 -20.39 4.07 -6.26
N PHE A 331 -19.16 4.53 -5.97
CA PHE A 331 -18.84 5.93 -5.68
C PHE A 331 -17.40 6.25 -6.08
N PHE A 332 -17.14 7.49 -6.43
CA PHE A 332 -15.80 8.06 -6.51
C PHE A 332 -15.46 8.83 -5.26
N GLN A 333 -16.41 9.51 -4.67
CA GLN A 333 -16.24 10.30 -3.46
C GLN A 333 -17.36 9.97 -2.46
N TRP A 334 -17.01 9.93 -1.19
CA TRP A 334 -17.97 9.77 -0.10
C TRP A 334 -17.57 10.66 1.08
N ARG A 335 -18.51 11.45 1.59
CA ARG A 335 -18.33 12.39 2.71
C ARG A 335 -19.39 12.18 3.79
N GLY A 336 -19.17 12.74 4.98
CA GLY A 336 -20.12 12.73 6.07
C GLY A 336 -20.16 11.44 6.88
N MET A 337 -19.12 10.61 6.79
CA MET A 337 -18.98 9.38 7.58
C MET A 337 -18.21 9.65 8.87
N THR A 338 -18.66 9.04 9.97
CA THR A 338 -18.00 9.11 11.27
C THR A 338 -17.28 7.80 11.61
N ALA A 339 -16.36 7.86 12.57
CA ALA A 339 -15.68 6.68 13.09
C ALA A 339 -16.66 5.62 13.63
N LYS A 340 -17.79 6.06 14.23
CA LYS A 340 -18.84 5.17 14.73
C LYS A 340 -19.51 4.40 13.60
N ASP A 341 -19.78 5.04 12.45
CA ASP A 341 -20.46 4.40 11.31
C ASP A 341 -19.61 3.25 10.75
N LEU A 342 -18.31 3.45 10.71
CA LEU A 342 -17.34 2.44 10.22
C LEU A 342 -16.90 1.45 11.30
N GLY A 343 -17.11 1.77 12.58
CA GLY A 343 -16.53 1.00 13.70
C GLY A 343 -15.01 1.20 13.83
N PHE A 344 -14.53 2.38 13.42
CA PHE A 344 -13.10 2.73 13.44
C PHE A 344 -12.66 3.14 14.87
N PRO A 345 -11.42 2.79 15.30
CA PRO A 345 -10.90 3.10 16.64
C PRO A 345 -10.44 4.56 16.74
N ALA A 346 -11.39 5.48 16.94
CA ALA A 346 -11.17 6.91 17.12
C ALA A 346 -12.25 7.49 18.06
N ASN A 347 -12.32 8.82 18.20
CA ASN A 347 -13.51 9.44 18.78
C ASN A 347 -14.74 9.00 17.98
N PRO A 348 -15.85 8.58 18.60
CA PRO A 348 -17.02 8.10 17.85
C PRO A 348 -17.56 9.07 16.80
N ASP A 349 -17.43 10.36 17.06
CA ASP A 349 -17.87 11.43 16.17
C ASP A 349 -16.72 11.95 15.26
N ALA A 350 -15.53 11.31 15.31
CA ALA A 350 -14.41 11.66 14.44
C ALA A 350 -14.80 11.53 12.97
N GLU A 351 -14.42 12.52 12.18
CA GLU A 351 -14.62 12.53 10.74
C GLU A 351 -13.73 11.50 10.07
N ILE A 352 -14.31 10.67 9.17
CA ILE A 352 -13.59 9.78 8.28
C ILE A 352 -13.63 10.37 6.89
N LEU A 353 -12.48 10.81 6.40
CA LEU A 353 -12.27 11.30 5.05
C LEU A 353 -11.64 10.20 4.19
N LEU A 354 -12.23 9.94 3.04
CA LEU A 354 -11.61 9.12 1.99
C LEU A 354 -11.12 10.05 0.89
N ALA A 355 -9.86 9.90 0.47
CA ALA A 355 -9.38 10.56 -0.72
C ALA A 355 -10.20 10.10 -1.94
N PRO A 356 -10.62 11.01 -2.84
CA PRO A 356 -11.53 10.70 -3.92
C PRO A 356 -10.87 9.78 -4.96
N ASN A 357 -11.65 8.84 -5.49
CA ASN A 357 -11.26 8.01 -6.62
C ASN A 357 -11.55 8.73 -7.94
N ILE A 358 -10.96 8.27 -9.05
CA ILE A 358 -11.20 8.80 -10.40
C ILE A 358 -11.78 7.74 -11.31
N GLY A 359 -11.34 6.51 -11.15
CA GLY A 359 -11.73 5.38 -11.97
C GLY A 359 -11.76 4.08 -11.17
N SER A 360 -12.06 2.99 -11.84
CA SER A 360 -12.07 1.67 -11.22
C SER A 360 -10.70 1.23 -10.70
N TYR A 361 -9.64 1.64 -11.38
CA TYR A 361 -8.28 1.24 -11.05
C TYR A 361 -7.36 2.42 -10.68
N VAL A 362 -7.89 3.66 -10.64
CA VAL A 362 -7.18 4.83 -10.15
C VAL A 362 -7.96 5.39 -8.96
N GLY A 363 -7.40 5.24 -7.80
CA GLY A 363 -8.05 5.53 -6.52
C GLY A 363 -7.55 6.78 -5.81
N GLY A 364 -7.96 6.89 -4.56
CA GLY A 364 -7.61 7.98 -3.67
C GLY A 364 -6.13 8.03 -3.30
N ASP A 365 -5.41 6.92 -3.42
CA ASP A 365 -3.95 6.88 -3.31
C ASP A 365 -3.28 7.75 -4.38
N ILE A 366 -3.81 7.68 -5.61
CA ILE A 366 -3.26 8.42 -6.75
C ILE A 366 -3.68 9.89 -6.74
N THR A 367 -4.91 10.22 -6.35
CA THR A 367 -5.31 11.62 -6.21
C THR A 367 -4.53 12.32 -5.10
N ALA A 368 -4.34 11.65 -3.97
CA ALA A 368 -3.50 12.14 -2.87
C ALA A 368 -2.03 12.28 -3.30
N GLY A 369 -1.51 11.32 -4.09
CA GLY A 369 -0.16 11.36 -4.63
C GLY A 369 0.05 12.48 -5.67
N ALA A 370 -0.85 12.59 -6.63
CA ALA A 370 -0.82 13.66 -7.63
C ALA A 370 -0.94 15.05 -6.99
N PHE A 371 -1.69 15.18 -5.91
CA PHE A 371 -1.77 16.41 -5.14
C PHE A 371 -0.40 16.81 -4.57
N THR A 372 0.31 15.88 -3.94
CA THR A 372 1.62 16.16 -3.32
C THR A 372 2.76 16.28 -4.32
N SER A 373 2.64 15.75 -5.54
CA SER A 373 3.61 15.95 -6.62
C SER A 373 3.55 17.36 -7.22
N LEU A 374 2.53 18.14 -6.89
CA LEU A 374 2.28 19.48 -7.43
C LEU A 374 2.12 19.54 -8.96
N ILE A 375 1.80 18.44 -9.63
CA ILE A 375 1.56 18.40 -11.08
C ILE A 375 0.45 19.41 -11.48
N TRP A 376 -0.51 19.65 -10.60
CA TRP A 376 -1.62 20.58 -10.76
C TRP A 376 -1.23 22.07 -10.67
N ASP A 377 0.00 22.37 -10.22
CA ASP A 377 0.54 23.74 -10.08
C ASP A 377 1.62 24.06 -11.12
N LYS A 378 1.96 23.13 -12.00
CA LYS A 378 2.98 23.31 -13.04
C LYS A 378 2.36 23.80 -14.35
N ASP A 379 3.09 24.65 -15.08
CA ASP A 379 2.77 25.04 -16.46
C ASP A 379 3.24 23.97 -17.45
N GLU A 380 4.38 23.34 -17.15
CA GLU A 380 5.03 22.32 -17.96
C GLU A 380 4.38 20.95 -17.77
N PHE A 381 4.43 20.13 -18.82
CA PHE A 381 3.94 18.76 -18.74
C PHE A 381 4.85 17.90 -17.88
N SER A 382 4.22 17.22 -16.94
CA SER A 382 4.87 16.28 -16.02
C SER A 382 4.19 14.93 -16.06
N LEU A 383 4.94 13.90 -15.70
CA LEU A 383 4.45 12.54 -15.53
C LEU A 383 4.66 12.12 -14.07
N TYR A 384 3.59 11.73 -13.40
CA TYR A 384 3.63 11.12 -12.08
C TYR A 384 3.38 9.62 -12.23
N ILE A 385 4.21 8.79 -11.62
CA ILE A 385 4.14 7.32 -11.65
C ILE A 385 4.18 6.80 -10.22
N ASP A 386 3.14 6.08 -9.80
CA ASP A 386 3.18 5.28 -8.57
C ASP A 386 3.54 3.84 -8.93
N LEU A 387 4.63 3.35 -8.35
CA LEU A 387 5.15 2.00 -8.57
C LEU A 387 4.82 1.12 -7.36
N GLY A 388 3.71 0.42 -7.43
CA GLY A 388 3.26 -0.56 -6.46
C GLY A 388 3.00 -1.93 -7.08
N THR A 389 2.01 -2.64 -6.56
CA THR A 389 1.49 -3.90 -7.14
C THR A 389 0.87 -3.67 -8.53
N ASN A 390 0.28 -2.48 -8.74
CA ASN A 390 -0.05 -1.95 -10.06
C ASN A 390 0.92 -0.81 -10.38
N GLY A 391 0.88 -0.32 -11.62
CA GLY A 391 1.48 0.93 -12.01
C GLY A 391 0.36 1.92 -12.32
N GLU A 392 0.26 2.97 -11.55
CA GLU A 392 -0.70 4.04 -11.80
C GLU A 392 0.05 5.29 -12.27
N LEU A 393 -0.51 5.97 -13.27
CA LEU A 393 0.11 7.09 -13.94
C LEU A 393 -0.83 8.30 -13.99
N VAL A 394 -0.25 9.49 -13.82
CA VAL A 394 -0.92 10.76 -14.10
C VAL A 394 0.01 11.59 -14.98
N PHE A 395 -0.49 12.04 -16.11
CA PHE A 395 0.19 12.93 -17.05
C PHE A 395 -0.59 14.23 -17.19
N GLY A 396 0.09 15.34 -17.22
CA GLY A 396 -0.54 16.64 -17.47
C GLY A 396 0.21 17.81 -16.84
N ASN A 397 -0.56 18.85 -16.58
CA ASN A 397 -0.13 20.10 -15.97
C ASN A 397 -1.34 20.76 -15.26
N ARG A 398 -1.24 22.07 -14.91
CA ARG A 398 -2.34 22.79 -14.25
C ARG A 398 -3.63 22.86 -15.06
N ASP A 399 -3.56 22.84 -16.39
CA ASP A 399 -4.72 23.02 -17.27
C ASP A 399 -5.42 21.70 -17.62
N PHE A 400 -4.68 20.59 -17.53
CA PHE A 400 -5.15 19.29 -17.98
C PHE A 400 -4.42 18.17 -17.26
N MET A 401 -5.17 17.16 -16.79
CA MET A 401 -4.61 15.93 -16.25
C MET A 401 -5.35 14.71 -16.78
N MET A 402 -4.59 13.68 -17.13
CA MET A 402 -5.08 12.36 -17.51
C MET A 402 -4.42 11.30 -16.65
N SER A 403 -5.20 10.29 -16.26
CA SER A 403 -4.69 9.16 -15.48
C SER A 403 -5.04 7.82 -16.12
N CYS A 404 -4.21 6.83 -15.88
CA CYS A 404 -4.49 5.43 -16.21
C CYS A 404 -3.85 4.50 -15.18
N ALA A 405 -4.25 3.23 -15.20
CA ALA A 405 -3.62 2.18 -14.42
C ALA A 405 -3.19 1.04 -15.35
N CYS A 406 -2.05 0.43 -15.06
CA CYS A 406 -1.55 -0.75 -15.75
C CYS A 406 -1.30 -1.89 -14.75
N SER A 407 -1.53 -3.13 -15.19
CA SER A 407 -1.30 -4.33 -14.38
C SER A 407 0.17 -4.74 -14.44
N ALA A 408 1.02 -4.07 -13.68
CA ALA A 408 2.45 -4.41 -13.59
C ALA A 408 2.68 -5.74 -12.83
N GLY A 409 1.80 -6.09 -11.91
CA GLY A 409 1.94 -7.27 -11.05
C GLY A 409 2.97 -7.06 -9.94
N PRO A 410 3.12 -8.03 -9.02
CA PRO A 410 3.94 -7.88 -7.82
C PRO A 410 5.45 -8.08 -8.07
N ALA A 411 5.91 -8.18 -9.32
CA ALA A 411 7.31 -8.45 -9.66
C ALA A 411 8.25 -7.39 -9.07
N PHE A 412 7.85 -6.13 -9.08
CA PHE A 412 8.64 -5.03 -8.50
C PHE A 412 8.71 -5.07 -6.96
N GLU A 413 7.77 -5.75 -6.30
CA GLU A 413 7.81 -5.98 -4.85
C GLU A 413 8.53 -7.29 -4.48
N GLY A 414 9.18 -7.96 -5.46
CA GLY A 414 9.76 -9.29 -5.31
C GLY A 414 8.73 -10.41 -5.28
N GLY A 415 7.47 -10.14 -5.58
CA GLY A 415 6.43 -11.14 -5.81
C GLY A 415 6.65 -11.82 -7.17
N ASP A 416 6.24 -13.08 -7.30
CA ASP A 416 6.38 -13.89 -8.51
C ASP A 416 7.83 -14.07 -9.03
N ILE A 417 8.84 -13.68 -8.24
CA ILE A 417 10.27 -13.88 -8.47
C ILE A 417 10.77 -14.95 -7.49
N SER A 418 11.50 -15.95 -8.00
CA SER A 418 11.90 -17.14 -7.23
C SER A 418 12.68 -16.81 -5.95
N CYS A 419 13.65 -15.91 -6.03
CA CYS A 419 14.42 -15.41 -4.88
C CYS A 419 13.99 -13.98 -4.47
N GLY A 420 12.81 -13.53 -4.91
CA GLY A 420 12.31 -12.20 -4.63
C GLY A 420 11.94 -12.02 -3.15
N MET A 421 12.27 -10.85 -2.61
CA MET A 421 11.91 -10.43 -1.26
C MET A 421 11.72 -8.90 -1.22
N ARG A 422 11.18 -8.40 -0.11
CA ARG A 422 11.12 -6.97 0.15
C ARG A 422 12.49 -6.42 0.53
N ALA A 423 12.67 -5.10 0.41
CA ALA A 423 13.89 -4.40 0.81
C ALA A 423 14.04 -4.39 2.35
N THR A 424 14.54 -5.51 2.89
CA THR A 424 14.83 -5.73 4.32
C THR A 424 16.24 -6.24 4.46
N ASP A 425 16.75 -6.36 5.69
CA ASP A 425 18.09 -6.88 5.95
C ASP A 425 18.36 -8.18 5.18
N GLY A 426 19.46 -8.20 4.46
CA GLY A 426 19.85 -9.30 3.57
C GLY A 426 19.29 -9.23 2.14
N ALA A 427 18.44 -8.25 1.81
CA ALA A 427 18.00 -8.07 0.44
C ALA A 427 19.12 -7.51 -0.45
N VAL A 428 19.36 -8.12 -1.61
CA VAL A 428 20.20 -7.53 -2.66
C VAL A 428 19.40 -6.37 -3.27
N GLU A 429 19.90 -5.14 -3.08
CA GLU A 429 19.27 -3.92 -3.57
C GLU A 429 19.95 -3.33 -4.80
N SER A 430 21.24 -3.64 -5.01
CA SER A 430 21.98 -3.21 -6.20
C SER A 430 22.92 -4.30 -6.68
N VAL A 431 23.14 -4.34 -8.00
CA VAL A 431 23.97 -5.34 -8.65
C VAL A 431 24.82 -4.68 -9.72
N LYS A 432 26.11 -5.01 -9.75
CA LYS A 432 27.01 -4.69 -10.85
C LYS A 432 27.70 -5.94 -11.32
N ILE A 433 27.68 -6.21 -12.65
CA ILE A 433 28.27 -7.42 -13.23
C ILE A 433 29.49 -7.03 -14.07
N ASP A 434 30.63 -7.66 -13.77
CA ASP A 434 31.82 -7.52 -14.59
C ASP A 434 31.59 -8.20 -15.93
N LYS A 435 31.86 -7.49 -17.04
CA LYS A 435 31.54 -7.93 -18.40
C LYS A 435 32.36 -9.17 -18.84
N ASP A 436 33.60 -9.29 -18.39
CA ASP A 436 34.53 -10.32 -18.82
C ASP A 436 34.44 -11.57 -17.95
N THR A 437 34.48 -11.41 -16.64
CA THR A 437 34.46 -12.51 -15.67
C THR A 437 33.04 -12.99 -15.35
N MET A 438 32.03 -12.16 -15.59
CA MET A 438 30.63 -12.36 -15.23
C MET A 438 30.42 -12.54 -13.71
N GLU A 439 31.32 -12.01 -12.87
CA GLU A 439 31.17 -12.04 -11.42
C GLU A 439 30.33 -10.84 -10.95
N PRO A 440 29.36 -11.06 -10.04
CA PRO A 440 28.54 -9.99 -9.52
C PRO A 440 29.19 -9.31 -8.31
N THR A 441 29.01 -8.00 -8.21
CA THR A 441 29.21 -7.22 -6.99
C THR A 441 27.83 -6.83 -6.49
N LEU A 442 27.52 -7.14 -5.22
CA LEU A 442 26.20 -6.97 -4.64
C LEU A 442 26.20 -5.86 -3.58
N GLY A 443 25.24 -4.93 -3.66
CA GLY A 443 24.84 -4.09 -2.56
C GLY A 443 23.72 -4.77 -1.77
N ILE A 444 23.88 -4.89 -0.46
CA ILE A 444 22.95 -5.64 0.40
C ILE A 444 22.43 -4.71 1.49
N VAL A 445 21.11 -4.69 1.66
CA VAL A 445 20.47 -3.95 2.75
C VAL A 445 20.86 -4.56 4.10
N GLY A 446 21.29 -3.71 5.03
CA GLY A 446 21.64 -4.14 6.39
C GLY A 446 23.03 -3.68 6.85
N PRO A 447 23.50 -4.19 7.99
CA PRO A 447 24.81 -3.83 8.53
C PRO A 447 25.95 -4.36 7.66
N GLU A 448 27.13 -3.75 7.82
CA GLU A 448 28.35 -4.17 7.11
C GLU A 448 28.63 -5.66 7.36
N GLY A 449 28.87 -6.42 6.26
CA GLY A 449 29.10 -7.86 6.32
C GLY A 449 27.84 -8.72 6.29
N GLN A 450 26.67 -8.10 6.14
CA GLN A 450 25.42 -8.84 5.93
C GLN A 450 25.50 -9.71 4.66
N LYS A 451 25.14 -10.99 4.80
CA LYS A 451 25.04 -11.90 3.64
C LYS A 451 23.69 -11.79 2.96
N PRO A 452 23.64 -12.05 1.63
CA PRO A 452 22.39 -11.98 0.89
C PRO A 452 21.41 -13.10 1.31
N VAL A 453 20.12 -12.74 1.36
CA VAL A 453 18.98 -13.63 1.65
C VAL A 453 18.07 -13.79 0.44
N GLY A 454 17.93 -12.74 -0.38
CA GLY A 454 17.10 -12.70 -1.59
C GLY A 454 17.31 -11.39 -2.34
N ILE A 455 16.44 -11.07 -3.30
CA ILE A 455 16.57 -9.91 -4.19
C ILE A 455 15.33 -9.02 -4.02
N CYS A 456 15.51 -7.74 -3.70
CA CYS A 456 14.38 -6.80 -3.68
C CYS A 456 14.12 -6.16 -5.05
N GLY A 457 13.07 -5.36 -5.16
CA GLY A 457 12.63 -4.78 -6.42
C GLY A 457 13.71 -3.99 -7.16
N SER A 458 14.45 -3.11 -6.46
CA SER A 458 15.58 -2.38 -7.05
C SER A 458 16.69 -3.32 -7.53
N GLY A 459 17.02 -4.35 -6.73
CA GLY A 459 18.00 -5.36 -7.12
C GLY A 459 17.57 -6.18 -8.34
N ILE A 460 16.27 -6.43 -8.52
CA ILE A 460 15.74 -7.12 -9.72
C ILE A 460 15.93 -6.24 -10.96
N ILE A 461 15.64 -4.95 -10.86
CA ILE A 461 15.89 -3.97 -11.94
C ILE A 461 17.36 -3.97 -12.30
N ASP A 462 18.23 -3.85 -11.30
CA ASP A 462 19.68 -3.78 -11.50
C ASP A 462 20.24 -5.06 -12.12
N VAL A 463 19.88 -6.24 -11.60
CA VAL A 463 20.43 -7.49 -12.15
C VAL A 463 20.01 -7.70 -13.60
N ILE A 464 18.77 -7.40 -13.98
CA ILE A 464 18.29 -7.56 -15.36
C ILE A 464 19.00 -6.55 -16.29
N ALA A 465 19.13 -5.29 -15.83
CA ALA A 465 19.85 -4.27 -16.57
C ALA A 465 21.32 -4.64 -16.79
N GLU A 466 22.00 -5.15 -15.78
CA GLU A 466 23.39 -5.58 -15.84
C GLU A 466 23.60 -6.82 -16.71
N LEU A 467 22.69 -7.80 -16.63
CA LEU A 467 22.69 -8.97 -17.50
C LEU A 467 22.51 -8.57 -18.98
N TYR A 468 21.63 -7.60 -19.24
CA TYR A 468 21.43 -7.06 -20.59
C TYR A 468 22.62 -6.23 -21.05
N ARG A 469 23.16 -5.31 -20.24
CA ARG A 469 24.34 -4.49 -20.52
C ARG A 469 25.57 -5.33 -20.88
N THR A 470 25.78 -6.42 -20.12
CA THR A 470 26.92 -7.33 -20.34
C THR A 470 26.66 -8.37 -21.43
N SER A 471 25.53 -8.30 -22.12
CA SER A 471 25.10 -9.25 -23.15
C SER A 471 25.06 -10.70 -22.66
N ILE A 472 24.82 -10.93 -21.39
CA ILE A 472 24.59 -12.26 -20.81
C ILE A 472 23.22 -12.77 -21.22
N ILE A 473 22.23 -11.85 -21.28
CA ILE A 473 20.89 -12.14 -21.80
C ILE A 473 20.64 -11.39 -23.12
N SER A 474 19.77 -11.95 -23.94
CA SER A 474 19.25 -11.33 -25.16
C SER A 474 18.18 -10.27 -24.83
N SER A 475 17.74 -9.50 -25.84
CA SER A 475 16.60 -8.58 -25.70
C SER A 475 15.28 -9.27 -25.30
N LYS A 476 15.19 -10.58 -25.39
CA LYS A 476 14.05 -11.40 -24.93
C LYS A 476 14.26 -11.98 -23.52
N GLY A 477 15.34 -11.62 -22.83
CA GLY A 477 15.65 -12.14 -21.51
C GLY A 477 16.21 -13.56 -21.47
N GLN A 478 16.58 -14.16 -22.61
CA GLN A 478 17.16 -15.51 -22.69
C GLN A 478 18.67 -15.46 -22.50
N PHE A 479 19.24 -16.41 -21.74
CA PHE A 479 20.68 -16.51 -21.55
C PHE A 479 21.37 -16.94 -22.85
N VAL A 480 22.31 -16.11 -23.32
CA VAL A 480 23.08 -16.30 -24.56
C VAL A 480 24.59 -16.48 -24.35
N ARG A 481 25.07 -16.29 -23.13
CA ARG A 481 26.45 -16.55 -22.72
C ARG A 481 26.53 -17.69 -21.73
N GLU A 482 27.64 -18.43 -21.76
CA GLU A 482 27.98 -19.48 -20.81
C GLU A 482 29.08 -18.99 -19.85
N GLY A 483 29.05 -19.43 -18.58
CA GLY A 483 30.07 -19.03 -17.61
C GLY A 483 29.78 -19.64 -16.22
N LYS A 484 30.68 -19.40 -15.27
CA LYS A 484 30.56 -19.99 -13.91
C LYS A 484 29.30 -19.60 -13.15
N ARG A 485 28.77 -18.41 -13.46
CA ARG A 485 27.55 -17.88 -12.81
C ARG A 485 26.28 -18.19 -13.60
N VAL A 486 26.39 -18.74 -14.82
CA VAL A 486 25.25 -19.17 -15.63
C VAL A 486 25.11 -20.69 -15.56
N ALA A 487 23.96 -21.15 -15.06
CA ALA A 487 23.63 -22.57 -14.99
C ALA A 487 22.33 -22.85 -15.75
N ARG A 488 22.18 -24.09 -16.22
CA ARG A 488 20.95 -24.57 -16.86
C ARG A 488 20.40 -25.77 -16.11
N ASP A 489 19.08 -25.86 -16.03
CA ASP A 489 18.40 -27.01 -15.46
C ASP A 489 18.31 -28.19 -16.48
N GLU A 490 17.69 -29.29 -16.07
CA GLU A 490 17.47 -30.49 -16.90
C GLU A 490 16.60 -30.23 -18.16
N HIS A 491 15.83 -29.13 -18.15
CA HIS A 491 14.99 -28.70 -19.27
C HIS A 491 15.68 -27.63 -20.15
N GLY A 492 16.92 -27.27 -19.83
CA GLY A 492 17.70 -26.26 -20.54
C GLY A 492 17.37 -24.82 -20.15
N MET A 493 16.53 -24.60 -19.14
CA MET A 493 16.18 -23.28 -18.62
C MET A 493 17.38 -22.65 -17.92
N GLY A 494 17.73 -21.44 -18.35
CA GLY A 494 18.88 -20.71 -17.82
C GLY A 494 18.56 -19.99 -16.49
N ARG A 495 19.61 -19.85 -15.66
CA ARG A 495 19.60 -18.97 -14.49
C ARG A 495 20.98 -18.36 -14.26
N TYR A 496 21.00 -17.16 -13.70
CA TYR A 496 22.22 -16.49 -13.26
C TYR A 496 22.33 -16.51 -11.73
N ILE A 497 23.49 -16.95 -11.23
CA ILE A 497 23.76 -17.14 -9.80
C ILE A 497 24.38 -15.85 -9.24
N LEU A 498 23.62 -15.12 -8.42
CA LEU A 498 24.06 -13.94 -7.69
C LEU A 498 24.91 -14.32 -6.48
N ALA A 499 24.45 -15.32 -5.72
CA ALA A 499 25.21 -15.87 -4.59
C ALA A 499 25.04 -17.39 -4.54
N THR A 500 26.15 -18.08 -4.34
CA THR A 500 26.13 -19.54 -4.10
C THR A 500 25.60 -19.85 -2.69
N ALA A 501 25.26 -21.09 -2.41
CA ALA A 501 24.82 -21.52 -1.07
C ALA A 501 25.82 -21.15 0.04
N ALA A 502 27.13 -21.13 -0.25
CA ALA A 502 28.16 -20.75 0.73
C ALA A 502 28.24 -19.24 0.95
N GLU A 503 27.88 -18.44 -0.06
CA GLU A 503 27.89 -16.97 -0.03
C GLU A 503 26.61 -16.40 0.61
N SER A 504 25.50 -17.14 0.61
CA SER A 504 24.19 -16.69 1.12
C SER A 504 24.07 -16.94 2.64
N GLU A 505 23.21 -16.15 3.29
CA GLU A 505 22.84 -16.33 4.70
C GLU A 505 22.00 -17.58 4.92
N THR A 506 21.16 -17.92 3.94
CA THR A 506 20.20 -19.04 4.03
C THR A 506 20.81 -20.40 3.75
N GLY A 507 22.07 -20.46 3.31
CA GLY A 507 22.69 -21.71 2.82
C GLY A 507 22.10 -22.23 1.51
N ARG A 508 21.30 -21.39 0.80
CA ARG A 508 20.69 -21.70 -0.50
C ARG A 508 21.23 -20.75 -1.56
N GLU A 509 21.28 -21.23 -2.81
CA GLU A 509 21.62 -20.39 -3.95
C GLU A 509 20.60 -19.26 -4.14
N ILE A 510 21.10 -18.05 -4.40
CA ILE A 510 20.28 -16.91 -4.79
C ILE A 510 20.55 -16.67 -6.27
N SER A 511 19.53 -16.83 -7.09
CA SER A 511 19.63 -16.75 -8.54
C SER A 511 18.39 -16.08 -9.15
N ILE A 512 18.52 -15.61 -10.37
CA ILE A 512 17.43 -15.14 -11.22
C ILE A 512 17.31 -16.06 -12.43
N THR A 513 16.11 -16.56 -12.69
CA THR A 513 15.81 -17.51 -13.79
C THR A 513 15.25 -16.78 -15.01
N GLU A 514 15.23 -17.46 -16.18
CA GLU A 514 14.54 -16.95 -17.38
C GLU A 514 13.03 -16.71 -17.13
N VAL A 515 12.41 -17.49 -16.25
CA VAL A 515 10.99 -17.31 -15.85
C VAL A 515 10.81 -16.02 -15.05
N ASP A 516 11.72 -15.75 -14.10
CA ASP A 516 11.71 -14.52 -13.32
C ASP A 516 11.90 -13.29 -14.22
N ILE A 517 12.85 -13.39 -15.16
CA ILE A 517 13.13 -12.33 -16.14
C ILE A 517 11.93 -12.07 -17.05
N ASP A 518 11.24 -13.13 -17.52
CA ASP A 518 10.03 -12.99 -18.34
C ASP A 518 8.89 -12.33 -17.56
N SER A 519 8.68 -12.71 -16.30
CA SER A 519 7.70 -12.07 -15.41
C SER A 519 7.99 -10.58 -15.22
N PHE A 520 9.27 -10.24 -15.01
CA PHE A 520 9.71 -8.85 -14.89
C PHE A 520 9.57 -8.06 -16.20
N ILE A 521 9.91 -8.65 -17.35
CA ILE A 521 9.76 -8.01 -18.67
C ILE A 521 8.31 -7.65 -18.93
N ARG A 522 7.36 -8.50 -18.55
CA ARG A 522 5.91 -8.19 -18.65
C ARG A 522 5.51 -7.02 -17.74
N ALA A 523 6.03 -7.00 -16.52
CA ALA A 523 5.74 -5.92 -15.58
C ALA A 523 6.25 -4.57 -16.11
N LYS A 524 7.51 -4.49 -16.57
CA LYS A 524 8.05 -3.25 -17.16
C LYS A 524 7.35 -2.86 -18.46
N ALA A 525 6.93 -3.84 -19.25
CA ALA A 525 6.19 -3.60 -20.49
C ALA A 525 4.84 -2.95 -20.22
N ALA A 526 4.14 -3.36 -19.17
CA ALA A 526 2.88 -2.75 -18.75
C ALA A 526 3.06 -1.26 -18.43
N ILE A 527 4.12 -0.90 -17.71
CA ILE A 527 4.41 0.50 -17.35
C ILE A 527 4.74 1.32 -18.60
N PHE A 528 5.74 0.88 -19.39
CA PHE A 528 6.17 1.65 -20.54
C PHE A 528 5.08 1.80 -21.61
N SER A 529 4.34 0.72 -21.90
CA SER A 529 3.22 0.79 -22.84
C SER A 529 2.11 1.74 -22.37
N ALA A 530 1.85 1.80 -21.06
CA ALA A 530 0.88 2.75 -20.51
C ALA A 530 1.34 4.20 -20.71
N ILE A 531 2.63 4.50 -20.44
CA ILE A 531 3.22 5.83 -20.69
C ILE A 531 3.08 6.20 -22.17
N ASN A 532 3.52 5.31 -23.06
CA ASN A 532 3.55 5.58 -24.51
C ASN A 532 2.13 5.72 -25.09
N ILE A 533 1.19 4.90 -24.67
CA ILE A 533 -0.23 5.01 -25.09
C ILE A 533 -0.86 6.30 -24.57
N MET A 534 -0.58 6.68 -23.32
CA MET A 534 -1.11 7.92 -22.76
C MET A 534 -0.64 9.15 -23.56
N LEU A 535 0.67 9.28 -23.81
CA LEU A 535 1.25 10.36 -24.59
C LEU A 535 0.75 10.35 -26.04
N SER A 536 0.82 9.21 -26.71
CA SER A 536 0.43 9.10 -28.13
C SER A 536 -1.08 9.26 -28.38
N SER A 537 -1.93 9.10 -27.35
CA SER A 537 -3.36 9.40 -27.43
C SER A 537 -3.65 10.90 -27.51
N LEU A 538 -2.68 11.71 -27.15
CA LEU A 538 -2.70 13.18 -27.23
C LEU A 538 -1.81 13.70 -28.36
N ASP A 539 -1.35 12.84 -29.26
CA ASP A 539 -0.38 13.15 -30.32
C ASP A 539 0.93 13.77 -29.77
N MET A 540 1.35 13.30 -28.58
CA MET A 540 2.57 13.72 -27.87
C MET A 540 3.56 12.56 -27.79
N ASP A 541 4.81 12.87 -27.51
CA ASP A 541 5.88 11.91 -27.21
C ASP A 541 6.63 12.33 -25.93
N VAL A 542 7.63 11.52 -25.52
CA VAL A 542 8.36 11.73 -24.27
C VAL A 542 9.14 13.06 -24.19
N SER A 543 9.38 13.74 -25.31
CA SER A 543 10.11 15.01 -25.35
C SER A 543 9.34 16.18 -24.73
N VAL A 544 8.03 16.04 -24.52
CA VAL A 544 7.21 17.04 -23.85
C VAL A 544 7.38 17.05 -22.33
N LEU A 545 7.97 16.00 -21.77
CA LEU A 545 8.12 15.82 -20.33
C LEU A 545 9.22 16.73 -19.78
N SER A 546 8.85 17.59 -18.84
CA SER A 546 9.78 18.42 -18.08
C SER A 546 10.12 17.84 -16.72
N HIS A 547 9.25 16.98 -16.16
CA HIS A 547 9.48 16.26 -14.91
C HIS A 547 8.85 14.86 -14.97
N VAL A 548 9.49 13.90 -14.35
CA VAL A 548 8.96 12.55 -14.09
C VAL A 548 9.07 12.25 -12.61
N TYR A 549 7.94 12.30 -11.93
CA TYR A 549 7.82 12.01 -10.50
C TYR A 549 7.59 10.51 -10.30
N VAL A 550 8.45 9.88 -9.52
CA VAL A 550 8.36 8.45 -9.19
C VAL A 550 8.02 8.30 -7.72
N ALA A 551 6.90 7.66 -7.44
CA ALA A 551 6.40 7.38 -6.10
C ALA A 551 6.30 5.88 -5.83
N GLY A 552 5.95 5.52 -4.61
CA GLY A 552 5.75 4.13 -4.17
C GLY A 552 6.96 3.51 -3.49
N GLY A 553 6.74 2.39 -2.81
CA GLY A 553 7.72 1.77 -1.93
C GLY A 553 9.00 1.23 -2.60
N ILE A 554 9.01 1.13 -3.93
CA ILE A 554 10.15 0.62 -4.69
C ILE A 554 11.11 1.75 -5.09
N GLY A 555 10.60 2.98 -5.18
CA GLY A 555 11.28 4.09 -5.83
C GLY A 555 12.60 4.54 -5.18
N SER A 556 12.74 4.47 -3.85
CA SER A 556 13.92 4.97 -3.12
C SER A 556 15.23 4.27 -3.50
N GLY A 557 15.15 3.05 -4.02
CA GLY A 557 16.32 2.25 -4.41
C GLY A 557 16.49 2.08 -5.92
N ILE A 558 15.63 2.67 -6.75
CA ILE A 558 15.72 2.48 -8.21
C ILE A 558 16.90 3.24 -8.79
N ASN A 559 17.75 2.52 -9.50
CA ASN A 559 18.73 3.12 -10.39
C ASN A 559 18.04 3.54 -11.69
N MET A 560 17.82 4.85 -11.86
CA MET A 560 17.08 5.41 -13.02
C MET A 560 17.77 5.08 -14.34
N GLU A 561 19.11 5.05 -14.39
CA GLU A 561 19.86 4.63 -15.57
C GLU A 561 19.51 3.20 -15.97
N ASN A 562 19.47 2.28 -15.00
CA ASN A 562 19.10 0.89 -15.24
C ASN A 562 17.62 0.72 -15.61
N ALA A 563 16.73 1.48 -14.99
CA ALA A 563 15.30 1.47 -15.31
C ALA A 563 15.04 1.92 -16.76
N VAL A 564 15.75 2.94 -17.24
CA VAL A 564 15.69 3.39 -18.63
C VAL A 564 16.35 2.36 -19.56
N ARG A 565 17.54 1.83 -19.20
CA ARG A 565 18.28 0.84 -20.00
C ARG A 565 17.45 -0.40 -20.34
N ILE A 566 16.62 -0.85 -19.43
CA ILE A 566 15.73 -2.00 -19.68
C ILE A 566 14.39 -1.61 -20.34
N GLY A 567 14.14 -0.31 -20.57
CA GLY A 567 12.91 0.18 -21.17
C GLY A 567 11.70 0.14 -20.24
N MET A 568 11.91 0.36 -18.95
CA MET A 568 10.83 0.50 -17.97
C MET A 568 10.33 1.94 -17.90
N LEU A 569 11.26 2.90 -17.91
CA LEU A 569 11.00 4.34 -17.90
C LEU A 569 11.45 4.98 -19.22
N PRO A 570 10.90 6.13 -19.61
CA PRO A 570 11.24 6.80 -20.86
C PRO A 570 12.70 7.25 -20.90
N ASP A 571 13.31 7.22 -22.09
CA ASP A 571 14.70 7.65 -22.30
C ASP A 571 14.79 9.17 -22.47
N ILE A 572 14.80 9.85 -21.36
CA ILE A 572 14.92 11.32 -21.22
C ILE A 572 16.11 11.64 -20.30
N ASP A 573 16.41 12.92 -20.13
CA ASP A 573 17.44 13.36 -19.20
C ASP A 573 17.16 12.84 -17.78
N ARG A 574 18.16 12.23 -17.16
CA ARG A 574 18.03 11.60 -15.81
C ARG A 574 17.80 12.63 -14.71
N GLU A 575 18.17 13.89 -14.93
CA GLU A 575 17.91 15.00 -14.00
C GLU A 575 16.43 15.38 -13.90
N LEU A 576 15.60 14.93 -14.86
CA LEU A 576 14.15 15.15 -14.84
C LEU A 576 13.39 14.15 -13.96
N PHE A 577 14.05 13.09 -13.49
CA PHE A 577 13.44 12.12 -12.58
C PHE A 577 13.60 12.56 -11.13
N GLU A 578 12.50 12.55 -10.39
CA GLU A 578 12.45 12.87 -8.97
C GLU A 578 11.69 11.81 -8.20
N TYR A 579 12.30 11.29 -7.12
CA TYR A 579 11.64 10.33 -6.24
C TYR A 579 10.90 11.06 -5.10
N LEU A 580 9.61 10.76 -4.93
CA LEU A 580 8.72 11.45 -4.00
C LEU A 580 8.31 10.62 -2.76
N GLY A 581 8.81 9.40 -2.59
CA GLY A 581 8.46 8.57 -1.43
C GLY A 581 7.02 8.06 -1.45
N ASN A 582 6.40 7.94 -0.26
CA ASN A 582 5.00 7.57 -0.11
C ASN A 582 4.11 8.82 -0.22
N THR A 583 3.78 9.19 -1.44
CA THR A 583 2.95 10.35 -1.76
C THR A 583 1.48 10.16 -1.37
N SER A 584 0.97 8.93 -1.40
CA SER A 584 -0.36 8.56 -0.91
C SER A 584 -0.54 8.94 0.57
N LEU A 585 0.40 8.51 1.42
CA LEU A 585 0.41 8.87 2.84
C LEU A 585 0.61 10.37 3.06
N SER A 586 1.49 11.01 2.26
CA SER A 586 1.75 12.45 2.32
C SER A 586 0.50 13.27 2.00
N GLY A 587 -0.27 12.87 0.98
CA GLY A 587 -1.53 13.51 0.62
C GLY A 587 -2.63 13.26 1.66
N ALA A 588 -2.75 12.03 2.17
CA ALA A 588 -3.67 11.73 3.27
C ALA A 588 -3.36 12.57 4.52
N TYR A 589 -2.08 12.79 4.82
CA TYR A 589 -1.67 13.66 5.92
C TYR A 589 -2.08 15.12 5.67
N ALA A 590 -1.83 15.66 4.49
CA ALA A 590 -2.21 17.01 4.14
C ALA A 590 -3.73 17.21 4.26
N MET A 591 -4.53 16.28 3.73
CA MET A 591 -6.00 16.28 3.85
C MET A 591 -6.47 16.16 5.30
N ALA A 592 -5.81 15.34 6.12
CA ALA A 592 -6.17 15.21 7.54
C ALA A 592 -5.92 16.51 8.31
N ARG A 593 -4.93 17.29 7.90
CA ARG A 593 -4.50 18.53 8.56
C ARG A 593 -5.21 19.78 8.04
N SER A 594 -5.67 19.77 6.78
CA SER A 594 -6.07 20.97 6.05
C SER A 594 -7.38 20.77 5.29
N ASP A 595 -8.36 21.62 5.54
CA ASP A 595 -9.62 21.64 4.78
C ASP A 595 -9.38 22.15 3.35
N CYS A 596 -8.48 23.12 3.17
CA CYS A 596 -8.03 23.59 1.85
C CYS A 596 -7.40 22.43 1.03
N ALA A 597 -6.62 21.55 1.66
CA ALA A 597 -6.07 20.37 0.98
C ALA A 597 -7.17 19.39 0.56
N VAL A 598 -8.22 19.21 1.38
CA VAL A 598 -9.37 18.37 1.02
C VAL A 598 -10.06 18.91 -0.22
N ASP A 599 -10.38 20.21 -0.24
CA ASP A 599 -11.02 20.88 -1.36
C ASP A 599 -10.17 20.77 -2.63
N LYS A 600 -8.85 20.96 -2.50
CA LYS A 600 -7.94 20.90 -3.65
C LYS A 600 -7.80 19.50 -4.23
N VAL A 601 -7.76 18.46 -3.41
CA VAL A 601 -7.75 17.07 -3.88
C VAL A 601 -9.08 16.71 -4.54
N ASP A 602 -10.21 17.20 -4.03
CA ASP A 602 -11.54 17.01 -4.64
C ASP A 602 -11.63 17.72 -6.00
N GLU A 603 -11.12 18.95 -6.10
CA GLU A 603 -11.02 19.69 -7.37
C GLU A 603 -10.14 18.93 -8.38
N LEU A 604 -8.95 18.49 -7.96
CA LEU A 604 -8.02 17.72 -8.78
C LEU A 604 -8.66 16.45 -9.32
N ALA A 605 -9.33 15.68 -8.46
CA ALA A 605 -10.01 14.46 -8.88
C ALA A 605 -11.13 14.73 -9.88
N SER A 606 -11.88 15.83 -9.71
CA SER A 606 -12.98 16.21 -10.60
C SER A 606 -12.50 16.66 -11.99
N ASN A 607 -11.27 17.20 -12.07
CA ASN A 607 -10.67 17.71 -13.30
C ASN A 607 -9.79 16.67 -14.02
N MET A 608 -9.54 15.50 -13.40
CA MET A 608 -8.70 14.46 -13.98
C MET A 608 -9.50 13.50 -14.86
N THR A 609 -9.03 13.27 -16.08
CA THR A 609 -9.64 12.32 -17.01
C THR A 609 -9.04 10.93 -16.83
N TYR A 610 -9.87 9.92 -16.61
CA TYR A 610 -9.43 8.52 -16.55
C TYR A 610 -9.42 7.88 -17.93
N MET A 611 -8.31 7.25 -18.31
CA MET A 611 -8.15 6.46 -19.51
C MET A 611 -8.14 4.97 -19.17
N GLU A 612 -9.11 4.22 -19.69
CA GLU A 612 -9.13 2.76 -19.60
C GLU A 612 -8.25 2.16 -20.70
N LEU A 613 -7.06 1.68 -20.35
CA LEU A 613 -6.07 1.16 -21.30
C LEU A 613 -6.58 -0.06 -22.07
N SER A 614 -7.39 -0.92 -21.46
CA SER A 614 -7.91 -2.14 -22.06
C SER A 614 -8.82 -1.88 -23.27
N THR A 615 -9.39 -0.68 -23.35
CA THR A 615 -10.24 -0.26 -24.48
C THR A 615 -9.48 0.40 -25.63
N ASN A 616 -8.19 0.72 -25.42
CA ASN A 616 -7.36 1.33 -26.47
C ASN A 616 -6.88 0.26 -27.47
N PRO A 617 -7.24 0.36 -28.77
CA PRO A 617 -6.91 -0.68 -29.76
C PRO A 617 -5.42 -0.86 -30.01
N ARG A 618 -4.58 0.13 -29.71
CA ARG A 618 -3.12 0.07 -29.87
C ARG A 618 -2.40 -0.48 -28.65
N TYR A 619 -3.07 -0.61 -27.50
CA TYR A 619 -2.41 -0.97 -26.24
C TYR A 619 -1.72 -2.34 -26.29
N MET A 620 -2.40 -3.35 -26.85
CA MET A 620 -1.82 -4.71 -26.93
C MET A 620 -0.61 -4.79 -27.87
N ASP A 621 -0.61 -4.06 -28.98
CA ASP A 621 0.53 -4.03 -29.91
C ASP A 621 1.74 -3.34 -29.24
N GLU A 622 1.49 -2.25 -28.52
CA GLU A 622 2.51 -1.52 -27.78
C GLU A 622 3.06 -2.35 -26.60
N PHE A 623 2.18 -3.04 -25.87
CA PHE A 623 2.59 -3.94 -24.80
C PHE A 623 3.52 -5.06 -25.32
N VAL A 624 3.17 -5.69 -26.45
CA VAL A 624 4.01 -6.73 -27.07
C VAL A 624 5.34 -6.15 -27.53
N ALA A 625 5.35 -4.94 -28.09
CA ALA A 625 6.58 -4.25 -28.49
C ALA A 625 7.47 -3.93 -27.28
N ALA A 626 6.88 -3.57 -26.17
CA ALA A 626 7.57 -3.29 -24.91
C ALA A 626 8.04 -4.57 -24.17
N CYS A 627 7.60 -5.78 -24.56
CA CYS A 627 8.11 -7.06 -24.01
C CYS A 627 9.52 -7.42 -24.49
N PHE A 628 10.29 -6.43 -24.90
CA PHE A 628 11.72 -6.58 -25.25
C PHE A 628 12.56 -5.61 -24.41
N LEU A 629 13.84 -5.91 -24.25
CA LEU A 629 14.79 -5.04 -23.59
C LEU A 629 15.57 -4.21 -24.64
N PRO A 630 15.53 -2.88 -24.62
CA PRO A 630 14.55 -2.06 -23.91
C PRO A 630 13.17 -2.07 -24.59
N HIS A 631 13.11 -2.15 -25.94
CA HIS A 631 11.91 -2.10 -26.75
C HIS A 631 12.20 -2.64 -28.16
N THR A 632 11.19 -3.03 -28.95
CA THR A 632 11.39 -3.39 -30.37
C THR A 632 11.83 -2.18 -31.19
N SER A 633 11.26 -1.01 -30.95
CA SER A 633 11.67 0.26 -31.55
C SER A 633 12.82 0.87 -30.75
N ARG A 634 14.05 0.61 -31.19
CA ARG A 634 15.24 1.13 -30.50
C ARG A 634 15.37 2.65 -30.55
N GLU A 635 14.72 3.31 -31.48
CA GLU A 635 14.68 4.76 -31.60
C GLU A 635 14.09 5.45 -30.35
N LEU A 636 13.24 4.74 -29.60
CA LEU A 636 12.69 5.23 -28.33
C LEU A 636 13.72 5.22 -27.18
N PHE A 637 14.86 4.52 -27.37
CA PHE A 637 15.90 4.36 -26.35
C PHE A 637 17.28 4.62 -26.92
N PRO A 638 17.58 5.85 -27.39
CA PRO A 638 18.84 6.19 -28.05
C PRO A 638 20.06 6.03 -27.12
N SER A 639 19.90 6.25 -25.80
CA SER A 639 20.99 6.09 -24.84
C SER A 639 21.43 4.63 -24.67
N SER A 640 20.54 3.67 -24.91
CA SER A 640 20.83 2.23 -24.80
C SER A 640 21.59 1.67 -25.99
N ILE A 641 21.74 2.43 -27.07
CA ILE A 641 22.41 1.99 -28.33
C ILE A 641 23.92 2.25 -28.28
N GLN A 642 24.39 3.12 -27.38
CA GLN A 642 25.77 3.64 -27.37
C GLN A 642 26.76 2.80 -26.56
N GLU A 643 26.36 1.69 -25.94
CA GLU A 643 27.21 0.75 -25.20
C GLU A 643 27.22 -0.64 -25.86
#